data_be7d90430cf104cb297ed0a5d16825d8
#
_entry.id   be7d90430cf104cb297ed0a5d16825d8
#
_cell.length_a   1.000
_cell.length_b   1.000
_cell.length_c   1.000
_cell.angle_alpha   90.00
_cell.angle_beta   90.00
_cell.angle_gamma   90.00
#
_symmetry.space_group_name_H-M   'P 1'
#
loop_
_entity.id
_entity.type
_entity.pdbx_description
1 polymer ?
#
loop_
_entity_poly.entity_id
_entity_poly.type
_entity_poly.pdbx_seq_one_letter_code
_entity_poly.pdbx_strand_id
1 'polypeptide(L)'
;MLKWIPLYLCMIALPALGQTQRIYVSTSGANENAGTKEKPVASLHRAQQLWRAARLKNKDASIQVILRGGTYYLDSTLVLTPEDNGSMQNVLFIMGYPGETAILSGAQPLKTTWQTWQQGIYRSPVPASVTSMDRLFINGKQQILARYPNYDSSARFYHGVAADAISPERIKTWKQPVGATVHALHRAEWGGYHYKITGVDDKGEAILEGGWQNNRQMGLHPTNRFVENVLEELDAPHEWYFDAKEHYLYYKPQAGVLPATVSYAVLKELISIKGTAKTPVKQVILNNLQFAGNARTFMETKEPLLRSDWAIYRGGALLIEGAEFCYVSNCVFNEVGGNAIFVNNYNRHVNIDSCHIYKAGASGIAFVGSAEAVRSPAFEYNTFVPFTKMDFEKGPLNDNYPKQCDAKDNLIQYTGEVEKQSAGVHISMSMNIKVAWNTIHDVPRAGININEGTWGGHIIEHNDVYNTVLETGDHGAFNSWGRDRFWHPNRRVMDSATTANIDLVTLDAITQTVIRHNRFRCDHGWDIDLDDGSSNYRIYNNVCLNGGLKLREGFFRIVENNIMINNSFHPHVWFKNSGDIFTHNIVTTAYKPIRVEVWGKEVDHNFFPDAAALAAAQADGTDAHSLAGNPQFMDFAKGDYRVKPGSKALAVGFKNFPMNEFGVRIKKLQAKAAPVPLPKELYSQKAGANATFTWRGATVKNIEGLGERSATGLPDEQGAYFVKVPEKSEAAKNGFKTGDVVLKVETDKVKNALEYIRLYQQHAWKQEVKVEVFRNQQPFELTVKK
;
A
#
# COMPACT_ATOMS: atom_id res chain seq x y z
N MET A 1 34.65 -21.90 0.35
CA MET A 1 33.86 -22.02 1.61
C MET A 1 34.34 -20.93 2.56
N LEU A 2 33.83 -19.71 2.47
CA LEU A 2 34.00 -18.70 3.52
C LEU A 2 32.65 -18.56 4.21
N LYS A 3 32.58 -19.03 5.46
CA LYS A 3 31.44 -18.88 6.33
C LYS A 3 31.31 -17.38 6.70
N TRP A 4 30.29 -16.75 6.21
CA TRP A 4 29.86 -15.44 6.68
C TRP A 4 29.25 -15.62 8.07
N ILE A 5 29.99 -15.23 9.09
CA ILE A 5 29.51 -15.08 10.46
C ILE A 5 28.61 -13.83 10.45
N PRO A 6 27.37 -13.90 10.94
CA PRO A 6 26.52 -12.72 10.97
C PRO A 6 27.07 -11.72 11.99
N LEU A 7 27.35 -10.53 11.53
CA LEU A 7 27.87 -9.39 12.29
C LEU A 7 26.80 -8.82 13.27
N TYR A 8 26.15 -9.69 14.05
CA TYR A 8 25.14 -9.28 15.05
C TYR A 8 25.75 -8.91 16.40
N LEU A 9 27.08 -8.95 16.54
CA LEU A 9 27.78 -8.70 17.81
C LEU A 9 28.64 -7.44 17.81
N CYS A 10 28.57 -6.60 16.81
CA CYS A 10 29.50 -5.47 16.67
C CYS A 10 28.94 -4.08 16.96
N MET A 11 27.85 -3.93 17.73
CA MET A 11 27.49 -2.61 18.26
C MET A 11 27.57 -2.50 19.78
N ILE A 12 28.35 -3.36 20.43
CA ILE A 12 28.96 -3.05 21.72
C ILE A 12 30.49 -2.98 21.50
N ALA A 13 30.92 -2.41 20.40
CA ALA A 13 32.28 -2.00 20.23
C ALA A 13 32.44 -0.68 20.98
N LEU A 14 33.21 -0.73 22.02
CA LEU A 14 33.67 0.38 22.83
C LEU A 14 34.00 1.61 21.97
N PRO A 15 33.41 2.79 22.31
CA PRO A 15 33.84 4.02 21.69
C PRO A 15 35.28 4.28 22.19
N ALA A 16 36.16 4.42 21.23
CA ALA A 16 37.45 5.01 21.49
C ALA A 16 37.25 6.41 22.08
N LEU A 17 37.53 6.58 23.36
CA LEU A 17 37.99 7.81 24.04
C LEU A 17 37.29 9.15 23.80
N GLY A 18 36.00 9.20 23.52
CA GLY A 18 35.16 10.40 23.67
C GLY A 18 34.27 10.24 24.91
N GLN A 19 34.27 11.21 25.81
CA GLN A 19 33.43 11.18 27.01
C GLN A 19 31.95 11.16 26.59
N THR A 20 31.24 10.01 26.71
CA THR A 20 29.83 9.88 26.40
C THR A 20 29.00 10.63 27.44
N GLN A 21 28.31 11.69 27.05
CA GLN A 21 27.39 12.40 27.92
C GLN A 21 26.03 11.71 27.91
N ARG A 22 25.54 11.31 29.09
CA ARG A 22 24.23 10.74 29.29
C ARG A 22 23.27 11.78 29.83
N ILE A 23 22.07 11.89 29.18
CA ILE A 23 21.00 12.76 29.62
C ILE A 23 19.77 11.88 29.88
N TYR A 24 19.28 11.89 31.12
CA TYR A 24 18.12 11.11 31.51
C TYR A 24 16.86 11.97 31.48
N VAL A 25 15.80 11.38 30.94
CA VAL A 25 14.46 11.97 30.87
C VAL A 25 13.51 11.07 31.63
N SER A 26 12.64 11.62 32.46
CA SER A 26 11.65 10.87 33.25
C SER A 26 10.36 11.67 33.39
N THR A 27 9.23 11.00 33.31
CA THR A 27 7.91 11.62 33.59
C THR A 27 7.78 12.14 35.04
N SER A 28 8.61 11.66 35.96
CA SER A 28 8.76 12.16 37.35
C SER A 28 9.91 13.14 37.50
N GLY A 29 10.58 13.55 36.42
CA GLY A 29 11.66 14.54 36.42
C GLY A 29 11.18 15.98 36.55
N ALA A 30 12.12 16.91 36.51
CA ALA A 30 11.84 18.34 36.44
C ALA A 30 12.80 19.01 35.46
N ASN A 31 12.30 19.99 34.66
CA ASN A 31 13.11 20.60 33.59
C ASN A 31 14.25 21.48 34.13
N GLU A 32 14.25 21.84 35.40
CA GLU A 32 15.31 22.54 36.11
C GLU A 32 16.49 21.62 36.45
N ASN A 33 16.29 20.30 36.39
CA ASN A 33 17.30 19.32 36.70
C ASN A 33 18.44 19.29 35.69
N ALA A 34 19.59 18.76 36.11
CA ALA A 34 20.78 18.65 35.26
C ALA A 34 20.75 17.52 34.23
N GLY A 35 19.71 16.66 34.25
CA GLY A 35 19.60 15.51 33.35
C GLY A 35 20.45 14.31 33.74
N THR A 36 20.92 14.22 35.01
CA THR A 36 21.59 13.01 35.51
C THR A 36 20.57 11.91 35.81
N LYS A 37 21.04 10.71 36.09
CA LYS A 37 20.16 9.58 36.43
C LYS A 37 19.34 9.86 37.70
N GLU A 38 19.95 10.53 38.69
CA GLU A 38 19.34 10.89 39.97
C GLU A 38 18.43 12.15 39.86
N LYS A 39 18.75 13.02 38.91
CA LYS A 39 18.02 14.26 38.66
C LYS A 39 17.67 14.38 37.17
N PRO A 40 16.75 13.53 36.65
CA PRO A 40 16.35 13.55 35.25
C PRO A 40 15.53 14.79 34.90
N VAL A 41 15.58 15.23 33.64
CA VAL A 41 14.68 16.26 33.12
C VAL A 41 13.30 15.65 32.82
N ALA A 42 12.27 16.50 32.76
CA ALA A 42 10.90 16.05 32.53
C ALA A 42 10.57 15.88 31.03
N SER A 43 11.19 16.65 30.13
CA SER A 43 10.80 16.71 28.74
C SER A 43 11.97 16.46 27.77
N LEU A 44 11.62 15.93 26.57
CA LEU A 44 12.58 15.76 25.47
C LEU A 44 13.11 17.10 24.95
N HIS A 45 12.30 18.14 24.93
CA HIS A 45 12.72 19.48 24.52
C HIS A 45 13.79 20.06 25.48
N ARG A 46 13.64 19.78 26.77
CA ARG A 46 14.69 20.17 27.73
C ARG A 46 15.95 19.34 27.54
N ALA A 47 15.81 18.06 27.28
CA ALA A 47 16.96 17.22 26.94
C ALA A 47 17.67 17.73 25.69
N GLN A 48 16.91 18.18 24.67
CA GLN A 48 17.45 18.79 23.44
C GLN A 48 18.33 20.02 23.75
N GLN A 49 17.85 20.91 24.59
CA GLN A 49 18.64 22.07 25.02
C GLN A 49 19.96 21.63 25.67
N LEU A 50 19.92 20.62 26.53
CA LEU A 50 21.12 20.13 27.22
C LEU A 50 22.14 19.52 26.26
N TRP A 51 21.74 18.67 25.32
CA TRP A 51 22.69 18.08 24.37
C TRP A 51 23.24 19.10 23.38
N ARG A 52 22.43 20.06 22.91
CA ARG A 52 22.92 21.17 22.08
C ARG A 52 23.95 21.99 22.83
N ALA A 53 23.68 22.35 24.10
CA ALA A 53 24.64 23.03 24.94
C ALA A 53 25.93 22.23 25.17
N ALA A 54 25.86 20.92 25.29
CA ALA A 54 27.01 20.03 25.39
C ALA A 54 27.86 20.03 24.11
N ARG A 55 27.23 19.97 22.96
CA ARG A 55 27.89 19.99 21.64
C ARG A 55 28.51 21.34 21.29
N LEU A 56 27.94 22.45 21.77
CA LEU A 56 28.59 23.75 21.68
C LEU A 56 29.93 23.80 22.43
N LYS A 57 30.05 23.09 23.58
CA LYS A 57 31.28 22.99 24.35
C LYS A 57 32.27 21.98 23.76
N ASN A 58 31.76 20.88 23.23
CA ASN A 58 32.54 19.82 22.61
C ASN A 58 31.77 19.22 21.44
N LYS A 59 32.11 19.59 20.19
CA LYS A 59 31.47 19.11 18.98
C LYS A 59 31.55 17.59 18.82
N ASP A 60 32.53 16.96 19.39
CA ASP A 60 32.78 15.51 19.32
C ASP A 60 32.21 14.75 20.53
N ALA A 61 31.34 15.35 21.35
CA ALA A 61 30.65 14.66 22.40
C ALA A 61 29.67 13.64 21.86
N SER A 62 29.81 12.37 22.21
CA SER A 62 28.77 11.36 22.04
C SER A 62 27.66 11.64 23.04
N ILE A 63 26.40 11.68 22.54
CA ILE A 63 25.24 12.01 23.40
C ILE A 63 24.32 10.78 23.46
N GLN A 64 23.98 10.36 24.67
CA GLN A 64 22.94 9.37 24.94
C GLN A 64 21.79 10.00 25.70
N VAL A 65 20.65 10.09 25.11
CA VAL A 65 19.39 10.54 25.74
C VAL A 65 18.58 9.31 26.12
N ILE A 66 18.37 9.09 27.41
CA ILE A 66 17.79 7.86 27.96
C ILE A 66 16.45 8.19 28.62
N LEU A 67 15.36 7.73 28.02
CA LEU A 67 14.00 7.92 28.52
C LEU A 67 13.63 6.78 29.47
N ARG A 68 13.23 7.12 30.69
CA ARG A 68 12.66 6.16 31.62
C ARG A 68 11.25 5.76 31.20
N GLY A 69 10.75 4.64 31.70
CA GLY A 69 9.40 4.18 31.40
C GLY A 69 8.31 5.19 31.76
N GLY A 70 7.29 5.31 30.93
CA GLY A 70 6.16 6.21 31.11
C GLY A 70 5.68 6.82 29.80
N THR A 71 4.57 7.54 29.85
CA THR A 71 3.99 8.24 28.69
C THR A 71 4.41 9.71 28.71
N TYR A 72 5.15 10.12 27.71
CA TYR A 72 5.59 11.49 27.48
C TYR A 72 4.59 12.14 26.51
N TYR A 73 3.68 12.91 27.02
CA TYR A 73 2.76 13.74 26.23
C TYR A 73 3.53 14.93 25.67
N LEU A 74 3.73 14.95 24.36
CA LEU A 74 4.50 15.99 23.70
C LEU A 74 3.63 17.24 23.48
N ASP A 75 4.12 18.40 23.92
CA ASP A 75 3.44 19.69 23.68
C ASP A 75 3.63 20.14 22.22
N SER A 76 4.72 19.73 21.60
CA SER A 76 5.04 20.00 20.20
C SER A 76 5.93 18.90 19.62
N THR A 77 6.00 18.81 18.30
CA THR A 77 6.90 17.89 17.59
C THR A 77 8.35 18.14 17.99
N LEU A 78 9.10 17.09 18.36
CA LEU A 78 10.54 17.18 18.56
C LEU A 78 11.23 17.28 17.19
N VAL A 79 11.76 18.45 16.83
CA VAL A 79 12.44 18.69 15.57
C VAL A 79 13.96 18.56 15.75
N LEU A 80 14.56 17.58 15.04
CA LEU A 80 16.00 17.40 14.94
C LEU A 80 16.52 18.08 13.67
N THR A 81 17.52 18.93 13.82
CA THR A 81 18.10 19.73 12.73
C THR A 81 19.61 19.46 12.62
N PRO A 82 20.31 20.02 11.63
CA PRO A 82 21.78 19.89 11.55
C PRO A 82 22.55 20.37 12.79
N GLU A 83 21.92 21.18 13.65
CA GLU A 83 22.49 21.55 14.97
C GLU A 83 22.62 20.35 15.92
N ASP A 84 21.83 19.31 15.67
CA ASP A 84 21.83 18.08 16.47
C ASP A 84 22.82 17.03 15.94
N ASN A 85 23.57 17.33 14.86
CA ASN A 85 24.50 16.40 14.25
C ASN A 85 25.64 16.01 15.19
N GLY A 86 26.01 14.73 15.12
CA GLY A 86 27.30 14.24 15.57
C GLY A 86 28.36 14.23 14.47
N SER A 87 29.60 13.90 14.81
CA SER A 87 30.59 13.47 13.83
C SER A 87 30.37 11.98 13.48
N MET A 88 31.07 11.48 12.45
CA MET A 88 31.01 10.05 12.06
C MET A 88 31.29 9.07 13.21
N GLN A 89 31.94 9.52 14.27
CA GLN A 89 32.30 8.71 15.42
C GLN A 89 31.41 9.00 16.64
N ASN A 90 30.61 10.07 16.64
CA ASN A 90 29.91 10.61 17.82
C ASN A 90 28.42 10.84 17.49
N VAL A 91 27.61 9.80 17.70
CA VAL A 91 26.19 9.78 17.37
C VAL A 91 25.32 10.52 18.39
N LEU A 92 24.16 10.98 17.99
CA LEU A 92 23.04 11.30 18.88
C LEU A 92 22.18 10.04 19.04
N PHE A 93 22.18 9.45 20.21
CA PHE A 93 21.45 8.23 20.52
C PHE A 93 20.28 8.56 21.46
N ILE A 94 19.05 8.49 20.97
CA ILE A 94 17.82 8.71 21.76
C ILE A 94 17.16 7.35 21.96
N MET A 95 17.05 6.93 23.24
CA MET A 95 16.59 5.57 23.51
C MET A 95 15.73 5.45 24.76
N GLY A 96 14.83 4.46 24.76
CA GLY A 96 14.16 4.00 25.97
C GLY A 96 15.14 3.24 26.89
N TYR A 97 14.99 3.39 28.21
CA TYR A 97 15.77 2.64 29.18
C TYR A 97 15.55 1.13 29.01
N PRO A 98 16.59 0.29 28.99
CA PRO A 98 16.41 -1.15 28.78
C PRO A 98 15.46 -1.79 29.80
N GLY A 99 14.47 -2.55 29.26
CA GLY A 99 13.44 -3.21 30.07
C GLY A 99 12.28 -2.32 30.49
N GLU A 100 12.28 -1.03 30.12
CA GLU A 100 11.19 -0.09 30.37
C GLU A 100 10.54 0.33 29.03
N THR A 101 9.27 0.73 29.09
CA THR A 101 8.54 1.23 27.92
C THR A 101 8.40 2.74 28.00
N ALA A 102 9.12 3.45 27.13
CA ALA A 102 9.01 4.90 26.96
C ALA A 102 8.07 5.21 25.77
N ILE A 103 6.91 5.80 26.04
CA ILE A 103 5.89 6.12 25.06
C ILE A 103 5.93 7.61 24.74
N LEU A 104 6.22 7.96 23.51
CA LEU A 104 6.05 9.31 22.96
C LEU A 104 4.62 9.43 22.43
N SER A 105 3.84 10.32 23.02
CA SER A 105 2.42 10.48 22.69
C SER A 105 2.14 11.84 22.09
N GLY A 106 1.42 11.86 20.97
CA GLY A 106 0.86 13.07 20.35
C GLY A 106 -0.49 13.48 20.93
N ALA A 107 -1.00 12.74 21.90
CA ALA A 107 -2.20 13.09 22.63
C ALA A 107 -1.93 14.03 23.79
N GLN A 108 -3.00 14.70 24.27
CA GLN A 108 -2.98 15.50 25.49
C GLN A 108 -3.99 14.95 26.49
N PRO A 109 -3.63 14.86 27.81
CA PRO A 109 -4.58 14.46 28.86
C PRO A 109 -5.76 15.42 28.93
N LEU A 110 -6.95 14.88 29.11
CA LEU A 110 -8.18 15.64 29.32
C LEU A 110 -8.77 15.32 30.68
N LYS A 111 -8.96 16.34 31.50
CA LYS A 111 -9.70 16.21 32.77
C LYS A 111 -11.18 16.14 32.45
N THR A 112 -11.85 15.11 32.92
CA THR A 112 -13.28 14.89 32.68
C THR A 112 -14.06 14.86 33.97
N THR A 113 -15.29 15.36 33.91
CA THR A 113 -16.30 15.29 35.01
C THR A 113 -17.59 14.76 34.39
N TRP A 114 -17.76 13.46 34.48
CA TRP A 114 -18.84 12.75 33.80
C TRP A 114 -20.19 12.98 34.46
N GLN A 115 -21.17 13.29 33.65
CA GLN A 115 -22.56 13.48 34.01
C GLN A 115 -23.42 12.54 33.16
N THR A 116 -24.43 11.90 33.77
CA THR A 116 -25.41 11.12 33.03
C THR A 116 -26.14 12.03 32.04
N TRP A 117 -26.30 11.61 30.80
CA TRP A 117 -27.08 12.34 29.79
C TRP A 117 -28.35 11.57 29.41
N GLN A 118 -28.29 10.65 28.45
CA GLN A 118 -29.43 9.83 28.06
C GLN A 118 -28.99 8.47 27.53
N GLN A 119 -29.87 7.47 27.60
CA GLN A 119 -29.67 6.14 26.98
C GLN A 119 -28.30 5.48 27.29
N GLY A 120 -27.81 5.66 28.52
CA GLY A 120 -26.52 5.12 28.95
C GLY A 120 -25.31 5.89 28.42
N ILE A 121 -25.53 7.05 27.81
CA ILE A 121 -24.46 7.97 27.38
C ILE A 121 -24.18 8.93 28.55
N TYR A 122 -22.91 9.22 28.72
CA TYR A 122 -22.40 10.24 29.65
C TYR A 122 -21.79 11.39 28.88
N ARG A 123 -21.78 12.58 29.49
CA ARG A 123 -21.11 13.74 28.92
C ARG A 123 -20.20 14.39 29.96
N SER A 124 -19.15 15.03 29.48
CA SER A 124 -18.24 15.83 30.32
C SER A 124 -17.97 17.17 29.64
N PRO A 125 -17.96 18.30 30.37
CA PRO A 125 -17.54 19.57 29.81
C PRO A 125 -16.06 19.50 29.40
N VAL A 126 -15.70 20.18 28.32
CA VAL A 126 -14.37 20.25 27.77
C VAL A 126 -13.92 21.73 27.76
N PRO A 127 -12.65 22.04 28.10
CA PRO A 127 -12.14 23.42 28.04
C PRO A 127 -12.37 24.08 26.70
N ALA A 128 -12.73 25.36 26.66
CA ALA A 128 -12.97 26.12 25.43
C ALA A 128 -11.72 26.21 24.49
N SER A 129 -10.53 25.97 25.04
CA SER A 129 -9.29 25.86 24.24
C SER A 129 -9.25 24.64 23.34
N VAL A 130 -10.06 23.61 23.59
CA VAL A 130 -10.18 22.42 22.75
C VAL A 130 -11.26 22.69 21.70
N THR A 131 -10.85 22.97 20.49
CA THR A 131 -11.74 23.34 19.37
C THR A 131 -12.10 22.16 18.47
N SER A 132 -11.34 21.07 18.55
CA SER A 132 -11.59 19.86 17.77
C SER A 132 -11.02 18.65 18.46
N MET A 133 -11.62 17.49 18.22
CA MET A 133 -11.08 16.18 18.59
C MET A 133 -11.25 15.24 17.42
N ASP A 134 -10.16 14.58 17.05
CA ASP A 134 -10.15 13.62 15.94
C ASP A 134 -10.04 12.18 16.43
N ARG A 135 -9.33 11.95 17.53
CA ARG A 135 -9.18 10.64 18.19
C ARG A 135 -9.24 10.80 19.70
N LEU A 136 -9.93 9.88 20.32
CA LEU A 136 -10.06 9.80 21.76
C LEU A 136 -9.42 8.52 22.28
N PHE A 137 -8.70 8.61 23.40
CA PHE A 137 -8.12 7.46 24.07
C PHE A 137 -8.63 7.40 25.51
N ILE A 138 -9.14 6.24 25.89
CA ILE A 138 -9.61 5.95 27.24
C ILE A 138 -8.77 4.83 27.82
N ASN A 139 -8.13 5.10 28.95
CA ASN A 139 -7.19 4.17 29.58
C ASN A 139 -6.09 3.69 28.57
N GLY A 140 -5.64 4.62 27.71
CA GLY A 140 -4.61 4.37 26.68
C GLY A 140 -5.10 3.61 25.44
N LYS A 141 -6.38 3.27 25.33
CA LYS A 141 -6.98 2.59 24.17
C LYS A 141 -7.79 3.55 23.34
N GLN A 142 -7.59 3.51 22.02
CA GLN A 142 -8.42 4.30 21.09
C GLN A 142 -9.88 3.90 21.19
N GLN A 143 -10.76 4.90 21.13
CA GLN A 143 -12.20 4.74 21.10
C GLN A 143 -12.76 5.03 19.71
N ILE A 144 -13.98 4.55 19.46
CA ILE A 144 -14.66 4.64 18.16
C ILE A 144 -15.42 5.97 18.10
N LEU A 145 -15.20 6.77 17.09
CA LEU A 145 -16.02 7.95 16.82
C LEU A 145 -17.42 7.50 16.42
N ALA A 146 -18.47 8.11 17.01
CA ALA A 146 -19.88 7.76 16.76
C ALA A 146 -20.13 7.62 15.26
N ARG A 147 -20.61 6.45 14.82
CA ARG A 147 -20.64 6.08 13.40
C ARG A 147 -21.85 5.25 12.99
N TYR A 148 -22.20 5.32 11.71
CA TYR A 148 -23.16 4.42 11.09
C TYR A 148 -22.59 3.78 9.80
N PRO A 149 -22.72 2.44 9.64
CA PRO A 149 -23.18 1.50 10.66
C PRO A 149 -22.17 1.34 11.80
N ASN A 150 -22.62 0.76 12.90
CA ASN A 150 -21.76 0.47 14.05
C ASN A 150 -20.56 -0.40 13.67
N TYR A 151 -19.49 -0.23 14.44
CA TYR A 151 -18.26 -1.00 14.24
C TYR A 151 -18.50 -2.51 14.45
N ASP A 152 -18.14 -3.29 13.44
CA ASP A 152 -18.16 -4.75 13.45
C ASP A 152 -16.78 -5.28 13.03
N SER A 153 -16.03 -5.82 13.99
CA SER A 153 -14.68 -6.35 13.73
C SER A 153 -14.65 -7.52 12.75
N SER A 154 -15.78 -8.17 12.49
CA SER A 154 -15.92 -9.27 11.53
C SER A 154 -16.21 -8.81 10.11
N ALA A 155 -16.64 -7.57 9.92
CA ALA A 155 -16.97 -7.02 8.61
C ALA A 155 -15.70 -6.72 7.81
N ARG A 156 -15.70 -7.12 6.54
CA ARG A 156 -14.55 -6.99 5.64
C ARG A 156 -14.16 -5.54 5.37
N PHE A 157 -15.12 -4.70 5.03
CA PHE A 157 -14.87 -3.31 4.62
C PHE A 157 -15.09 -2.35 5.78
N TYR A 158 -14.10 -1.51 6.10
CA TYR A 158 -14.17 -0.45 7.12
C TYR A 158 -14.77 -0.89 8.46
N HIS A 159 -14.73 -2.20 8.77
CA HIS A 159 -15.41 -2.74 9.95
C HIS A 159 -16.91 -2.37 10.03
N GLY A 160 -17.58 -2.41 8.89
CA GLY A 160 -19.00 -2.12 8.73
C GLY A 160 -19.28 -0.99 7.74
N VAL A 161 -20.11 -1.29 6.74
CA VAL A 161 -20.53 -0.38 5.67
C VAL A 161 -22.02 -0.51 5.40
N ALA A 162 -22.64 0.57 4.90
CA ALA A 162 -24.06 0.59 4.54
C ALA A 162 -24.30 1.45 3.30
N ALA A 163 -25.12 0.96 2.38
CA ALA A 163 -25.50 1.68 1.18
C ALA A 163 -26.26 3.00 1.48
N ASP A 164 -27.03 3.02 2.56
CA ASP A 164 -27.82 4.14 3.02
C ASP A 164 -27.08 5.09 4.00
N ALA A 165 -25.75 4.90 4.19
CA ALA A 165 -24.98 5.67 5.16
C ALA A 165 -25.11 7.21 5.02
N ILE A 166 -25.42 7.68 3.82
CA ILE A 166 -25.67 9.10 3.52
C ILE A 166 -26.94 9.29 2.69
N SER A 167 -27.96 8.45 2.90
CA SER A 167 -29.24 8.63 2.23
C SER A 167 -29.97 9.88 2.79
N PRO A 168 -30.80 10.56 1.98
CA PRO A 168 -31.61 11.68 2.46
C PRO A 168 -32.48 11.33 3.68
N GLU A 169 -33.00 10.10 3.73
CA GLU A 169 -33.82 9.60 4.84
C GLU A 169 -33.00 9.55 6.14
N ARG A 170 -31.74 9.11 6.07
CA ARG A 170 -30.85 9.06 7.23
C ARG A 170 -30.40 10.46 7.63
N ILE A 171 -29.96 11.27 6.70
CA ILE A 171 -29.49 12.64 6.98
C ILE A 171 -30.58 13.46 7.71
N LYS A 172 -31.86 13.27 7.38
CA LYS A 172 -32.99 13.92 8.07
C LYS A 172 -33.06 13.59 9.56
N THR A 173 -32.49 12.49 10.01
CA THR A 173 -32.48 12.12 11.43
C THR A 173 -31.42 12.87 12.23
N TRP A 174 -30.44 13.49 11.58
CA TRP A 174 -29.35 14.21 12.21
C TRP A 174 -29.69 15.70 12.39
N LYS A 175 -29.47 16.20 13.58
CA LYS A 175 -29.67 17.64 13.89
C LYS A 175 -28.55 18.50 13.31
N GLN A 176 -27.33 17.96 13.25
CA GLN A 176 -26.14 18.64 12.77
C GLN A 176 -25.34 17.73 11.82
N PRO A 177 -25.77 17.59 10.55
CA PRO A 177 -25.05 16.76 9.57
C PRO A 177 -23.71 17.39 9.14
N VAL A 178 -23.58 18.72 9.23
CA VAL A 178 -22.34 19.44 8.85
C VAL A 178 -21.22 19.09 9.81
N GLY A 179 -20.06 18.71 9.25
CA GLY A 179 -18.92 18.25 10.03
C GLY A 179 -18.81 16.73 10.16
N ALA A 180 -19.84 15.98 9.80
CA ALA A 180 -19.75 14.54 9.66
C ALA A 180 -18.73 14.15 8.58
N THR A 181 -18.11 12.98 8.72
CA THR A 181 -17.11 12.46 7.78
C THR A 181 -17.63 11.21 7.09
N VAL A 182 -17.61 11.20 5.79
CA VAL A 182 -17.95 10.03 4.97
C VAL A 182 -16.66 9.34 4.52
N HIS A 183 -16.57 8.07 4.78
CA HIS A 183 -15.52 7.19 4.29
C HIS A 183 -16.12 6.21 3.30
N ALA A 184 -15.53 6.07 2.13
CA ALA A 184 -16.00 5.14 1.12
C ALA A 184 -14.82 4.51 0.37
N LEU A 185 -15.00 3.32 -0.16
CA LEU A 185 -14.05 2.85 -1.17
C LEU A 185 -14.22 3.67 -2.46
N HIS A 186 -13.17 3.74 -3.24
CA HIS A 186 -13.23 4.11 -4.65
C HIS A 186 -14.18 3.17 -5.39
N ARG A 187 -14.93 3.64 -6.37
CA ARG A 187 -15.91 2.81 -7.10
C ARG A 187 -15.31 1.55 -7.69
N ALA A 188 -14.05 1.60 -8.17
CA ALA A 188 -13.32 0.43 -8.66
C ALA A 188 -12.54 -0.32 -7.57
N GLU A 189 -12.73 0.02 -6.30
CA GLU A 189 -12.08 -0.58 -5.13
C GLU A 189 -10.54 -0.44 -5.11
N TRP A 190 -9.98 0.56 -5.81
CA TRP A 190 -8.52 0.73 -5.84
C TRP A 190 -7.93 1.41 -4.61
N GLY A 191 -8.77 2.02 -3.77
CA GLY A 191 -8.40 2.69 -2.52
C GLY A 191 -9.62 3.28 -1.84
N GLY A 192 -9.42 4.21 -0.93
CA GLY A 192 -10.49 4.89 -0.20
C GLY A 192 -10.61 6.36 -0.57
N TYR A 193 -11.80 6.88 -0.36
CA TYR A 193 -12.13 8.30 -0.39
C TYR A 193 -12.63 8.77 0.96
N HIS A 194 -12.35 10.01 1.28
CA HIS A 194 -12.83 10.65 2.49
C HIS A 194 -13.43 12.02 2.15
N TYR A 195 -14.61 12.29 2.73
CA TYR A 195 -15.33 13.55 2.49
C TYR A 195 -15.83 14.12 3.81
N LYS A 196 -15.88 15.44 3.91
CA LYS A 196 -16.66 16.15 4.92
C LYS A 196 -18.02 16.53 4.35
N ILE A 197 -19.07 16.38 5.16
CA ILE A 197 -20.38 16.94 4.85
C ILE A 197 -20.31 18.43 5.20
N THR A 198 -20.45 19.29 4.20
CA THR A 198 -20.40 20.76 4.33
C THR A 198 -21.77 21.40 4.27
N GLY A 199 -22.79 20.65 3.87
CA GLY A 199 -24.17 21.09 3.80
C GLY A 199 -25.10 19.97 3.39
N VAL A 200 -26.38 20.32 3.28
CA VAL A 200 -27.44 19.46 2.74
C VAL A 200 -28.21 20.29 1.72
N ASP A 201 -28.49 19.76 0.55
CA ASP A 201 -29.19 20.43 -0.52
C ASP A 201 -30.73 20.38 -0.33
N ASP A 202 -31.47 21.02 -1.25
CA ASP A 202 -32.94 21.07 -1.22
C ASP A 202 -33.62 19.70 -1.37
N LYS A 203 -32.86 18.68 -1.86
CA LYS A 203 -33.35 17.30 -1.98
C LYS A 203 -33.04 16.47 -0.75
N GLY A 204 -32.31 17.01 0.21
CA GLY A 204 -31.84 16.33 1.40
C GLY A 204 -30.56 15.53 1.16
N GLU A 205 -29.86 15.72 0.04
CA GLU A 205 -28.60 15.04 -0.25
C GLU A 205 -27.40 15.78 0.38
N ALA A 206 -26.40 15.03 0.82
CA ALA A 206 -25.19 15.60 1.40
C ALA A 206 -24.36 16.36 0.37
N ILE A 207 -23.97 17.59 0.69
CA ILE A 207 -22.93 18.33 -0.04
C ILE A 207 -21.58 17.90 0.51
N LEU A 208 -20.74 17.28 -0.32
CA LEU A 208 -19.49 16.65 0.06
C LEU A 208 -18.27 17.45 -0.40
N GLU A 209 -17.32 17.66 0.49
CA GLU A 209 -16.00 18.21 0.19
C GLU A 209 -14.93 17.16 0.51
N GLY A 210 -14.11 16.76 -0.48
CA GLY A 210 -13.07 15.72 -0.32
C GLY A 210 -12.84 14.89 -1.56
N GLY A 211 -12.48 13.61 -1.36
CA GLY A 211 -12.23 12.68 -2.45
C GLY A 211 -10.86 12.89 -3.12
N TRP A 212 -9.88 13.45 -2.40
CA TRP A 212 -8.56 13.78 -2.94
C TRP A 212 -7.57 12.61 -2.92
N GLN A 213 -7.89 11.51 -2.21
CA GLN A 213 -6.99 10.40 -1.96
C GLN A 213 -6.69 9.55 -3.21
N ASN A 214 -7.51 9.70 -4.24
CA ASN A 214 -7.31 9.09 -5.55
C ASN A 214 -7.67 10.10 -6.63
N ASN A 215 -6.74 10.39 -7.54
CA ASN A 215 -6.93 11.40 -8.58
C ASN A 215 -7.60 10.85 -9.85
N ARG A 216 -7.96 9.56 -9.90
CA ARG A 216 -8.88 9.02 -10.92
C ARG A 216 -10.32 9.11 -10.42
N GLN A 217 -11.00 10.17 -10.83
CA GLN A 217 -12.35 10.48 -10.36
C GLN A 217 -13.40 9.53 -10.97
N MET A 218 -13.68 8.43 -10.28
CA MET A 218 -14.76 7.50 -10.64
C MET A 218 -15.94 7.52 -9.65
N GLY A 219 -15.86 8.39 -8.63
CA GLY A 219 -16.85 8.52 -7.58
C GLY A 219 -16.69 7.51 -6.44
N LEU A 220 -17.39 7.77 -5.35
CA LEU A 220 -17.42 6.91 -4.17
C LEU A 220 -18.20 5.61 -4.45
N HIS A 221 -17.83 4.54 -3.77
CA HIS A 221 -18.51 3.25 -3.89
C HIS A 221 -19.96 3.35 -3.37
N PRO A 222 -20.94 2.80 -4.09
CA PRO A 222 -22.35 2.97 -3.74
C PRO A 222 -22.75 2.25 -2.45
N THR A 223 -22.04 1.19 -2.03
CA THR A 223 -22.38 0.38 -0.86
C THR A 223 -21.27 0.31 0.17
N ASN A 224 -19.98 0.31 -0.25
CA ASN A 224 -18.85 0.17 0.66
C ASN A 224 -18.46 1.53 1.23
N ARG A 225 -19.34 2.08 2.09
CA ARG A 225 -19.20 3.39 2.73
C ARG A 225 -19.80 3.42 4.11
N PHE A 226 -19.30 4.30 4.97
CA PHE A 226 -19.86 4.60 6.28
C PHE A 226 -19.73 6.10 6.59
N VAL A 227 -20.43 6.55 7.62
CA VAL A 227 -20.33 7.93 8.11
C VAL A 227 -19.94 7.91 9.59
N GLU A 228 -19.14 8.87 10.00
CA GLU A 228 -18.77 9.06 11.41
C GLU A 228 -18.87 10.53 11.84
N ASN A 229 -18.71 10.79 13.13
CA ASN A 229 -18.82 12.10 13.75
C ASN A 229 -20.25 12.66 13.70
N VAL A 230 -21.21 11.84 14.08
CA VAL A 230 -22.64 12.19 14.18
C VAL A 230 -23.13 11.85 15.58
N LEU A 231 -23.72 12.82 16.30
CA LEU A 231 -24.19 12.61 17.69
C LEU A 231 -25.35 11.60 17.78
N GLU A 232 -26.26 11.61 16.81
CA GLU A 232 -27.41 10.73 16.76
C GLU A 232 -27.03 9.26 16.50
N GLU A 233 -25.83 9.01 15.98
CA GLU A 233 -25.26 7.67 15.76
C GLU A 233 -24.39 7.22 16.96
N LEU A 234 -24.43 7.91 18.09
CA LEU A 234 -23.77 7.51 19.34
C LEU A 234 -24.63 6.49 20.08
N ASP A 235 -24.69 5.25 19.61
CA ASP A 235 -25.62 4.26 20.13
C ASP A 235 -24.98 2.92 20.53
N ALA A 236 -23.68 2.70 20.25
CA ALA A 236 -22.92 1.52 20.63
C ALA A 236 -21.88 1.77 21.74
N PRO A 237 -21.53 0.76 22.56
CA PRO A 237 -20.47 0.88 23.55
C PRO A 237 -19.12 1.27 22.92
N HIS A 238 -18.35 2.06 23.65
CA HIS A 238 -17.05 2.60 23.22
C HIS A 238 -17.11 3.69 22.17
N GLU A 239 -18.28 4.12 21.78
CA GLU A 239 -18.44 5.27 20.91
C GLU A 239 -18.40 6.59 21.67
N TRP A 240 -17.92 7.61 20.97
CA TRP A 240 -17.80 8.98 21.49
C TRP A 240 -18.13 10.01 20.41
N TYR A 241 -18.50 11.20 20.87
CA TYR A 241 -18.73 12.39 20.04
C TYR A 241 -18.26 13.64 20.77
N PHE A 242 -17.65 14.58 20.08
CA PHE A 242 -17.29 15.89 20.63
C PHE A 242 -18.12 16.98 19.96
N ASP A 243 -18.93 17.65 20.76
CA ASP A 243 -19.64 18.84 20.35
C ASP A 243 -18.75 20.06 20.56
N ALA A 244 -18.16 20.57 19.47
CA ALA A 244 -17.27 21.72 19.52
C ALA A 244 -18.01 23.04 19.79
N LYS A 245 -19.32 23.10 19.55
CA LYS A 245 -20.14 24.29 19.79
C LYS A 245 -20.53 24.42 21.25
N GLU A 246 -21.00 23.32 21.83
CA GLU A 246 -21.43 23.26 23.21
C GLU A 246 -20.29 22.90 24.17
N HIS A 247 -19.09 22.57 23.67
CA HIS A 247 -17.93 22.12 24.43
C HIS A 247 -18.21 20.94 25.37
N TYR A 248 -18.89 19.91 24.86
CA TYR A 248 -19.13 18.66 25.57
C TYR A 248 -18.53 17.47 24.83
N LEU A 249 -17.86 16.62 25.59
CA LEU A 249 -17.48 15.27 25.16
C LEU A 249 -18.56 14.30 25.59
N TYR A 250 -19.14 13.57 24.65
CA TYR A 250 -20.11 12.49 24.90
C TYR A 250 -19.43 11.14 24.72
N TYR A 251 -19.76 10.21 25.59
CA TYR A 251 -19.20 8.87 25.56
C TYR A 251 -20.20 7.83 26.05
N LYS A 252 -20.29 6.69 25.35
CA LYS A 252 -21.07 5.54 25.76
C LYS A 252 -20.17 4.45 26.32
N PRO A 253 -20.02 4.32 27.64
CA PRO A 253 -19.16 3.29 28.23
C PRO A 253 -19.80 1.92 28.12
N GLN A 254 -19.00 0.88 28.12
CA GLN A 254 -19.49 -0.48 28.28
C GLN A 254 -19.91 -0.71 29.73
N ALA A 255 -21.11 -1.24 29.93
CA ALA A 255 -21.66 -1.59 31.22
C ALA A 255 -21.62 -0.44 32.28
N GLY A 256 -21.64 0.82 31.82
CA GLY A 256 -21.67 2.00 32.71
C GLY A 256 -20.35 2.30 33.46
N VAL A 257 -19.25 1.63 33.08
CA VAL A 257 -17.94 1.87 33.70
C VAL A 257 -17.33 3.15 33.15
N LEU A 258 -17.23 4.19 34.00
CA LEU A 258 -16.66 5.48 33.59
C LEU A 258 -15.13 5.43 33.44
N PRO A 259 -14.58 6.20 32.47
CA PRO A 259 -13.14 6.28 32.23
C PRO A 259 -12.34 6.80 33.41
N ALA A 260 -11.22 6.14 33.75
CA ALA A 260 -10.27 6.64 34.74
C ALA A 260 -9.33 7.69 34.16
N THR A 261 -8.89 7.50 32.90
CA THR A 261 -8.04 8.45 32.19
C THR A 261 -8.57 8.68 30.77
N VAL A 262 -8.52 9.94 30.35
CA VAL A 262 -8.93 10.36 29.01
C VAL A 262 -7.81 11.22 28.40
N SER A 263 -7.53 10.98 27.12
CA SER A 263 -6.65 11.86 26.33
C SER A 263 -7.15 11.92 24.90
N TYR A 264 -6.79 12.97 24.16
CA TYR A 264 -7.18 13.18 22.78
C TYR A 264 -5.99 13.56 21.92
N ALA A 265 -5.97 13.16 20.66
CA ALA A 265 -4.88 13.44 19.74
C ALA A 265 -4.80 14.92 19.38
N VAL A 266 -3.58 15.46 19.37
CA VAL A 266 -3.28 16.85 19.01
C VAL A 266 -2.21 16.94 17.93
N LEU A 267 -1.08 16.25 18.11
CA LEU A 267 0.04 16.31 17.18
C LEU A 267 -0.14 15.28 16.06
N LYS A 268 0.25 15.63 14.84
CA LYS A 268 0.34 14.71 13.70
C LYS A 268 1.68 14.00 13.64
N GLU A 269 2.76 14.74 13.94
CA GLU A 269 4.15 14.25 13.97
C GLU A 269 4.67 14.31 15.40
N LEU A 270 5.42 13.30 15.84
CA LEU A 270 6.02 13.21 17.17
C LEU A 270 7.50 13.59 17.13
N ILE A 271 8.22 13.03 16.16
CA ILE A 271 9.61 13.39 15.87
C ILE A 271 9.71 13.74 14.39
N SER A 272 10.43 14.79 14.08
CA SER A 272 10.72 15.23 12.73
C SER A 272 12.22 15.49 12.58
N ILE A 273 12.89 14.71 11.71
CA ILE A 273 14.28 14.93 11.34
C ILE A 273 14.27 15.81 10.09
N LYS A 274 14.77 17.05 10.18
CA LYS A 274 14.71 18.05 9.12
C LYS A 274 16.08 18.62 8.76
N GLY A 275 16.62 18.12 7.66
CA GLY A 275 17.81 18.66 6.99
C GLY A 275 17.52 18.97 5.52
N THR A 276 18.57 19.14 4.76
CA THR A 276 18.56 19.31 3.29
C THR A 276 19.70 18.55 2.66
N ALA A 277 19.71 18.38 1.35
CA ALA A 277 20.86 17.79 0.65
C ALA A 277 22.18 18.55 0.90
N LYS A 278 22.12 19.86 1.12
CA LYS A 278 23.31 20.70 1.40
C LYS A 278 23.73 20.63 2.87
N THR A 279 22.79 20.54 3.77
CA THR A 279 22.97 20.50 5.23
C THR A 279 22.15 19.37 5.84
N PRO A 280 22.54 18.09 5.63
CA PRO A 280 21.77 16.97 6.14
C PRO A 280 21.91 16.80 7.65
N VAL A 281 20.88 16.24 8.26
CA VAL A 281 20.96 15.70 9.63
C VAL A 281 21.68 14.35 9.57
N LYS A 282 22.68 14.15 10.43
CA LYS A 282 23.54 12.96 10.38
C LYS A 282 23.66 12.26 11.73
N GLN A 283 23.82 10.94 11.66
CA GLN A 283 24.21 10.11 12.82
C GLN A 283 23.23 10.22 13.99
N VAL A 284 21.91 10.19 13.69
CA VAL A 284 20.85 10.09 14.69
C VAL A 284 20.37 8.64 14.78
N ILE A 285 20.30 8.11 15.98
CA ILE A 285 19.77 6.77 16.27
C ILE A 285 18.58 6.89 17.20
N LEU A 286 17.42 6.45 16.77
CA LEU A 286 16.22 6.25 17.59
C LEU A 286 16.09 4.77 17.93
N ASN A 287 16.02 4.42 19.20
CA ASN A 287 16.02 3.01 19.60
C ASN A 287 15.08 2.75 20.79
N ASN A 288 14.38 1.63 20.76
CA ASN A 288 13.55 1.17 21.89
C ASN A 288 12.55 2.23 22.38
N LEU A 289 11.92 2.98 21.47
CA LEU A 289 10.89 3.97 21.75
C LEU A 289 9.54 3.47 21.23
N GLN A 290 8.47 3.88 21.89
CA GLN A 290 7.11 3.65 21.37
C GLN A 290 6.49 4.99 20.96
N PHE A 291 5.89 5.02 19.77
CA PHE A 291 5.18 6.15 19.19
C PHE A 291 3.68 5.83 19.19
N ALA A 292 2.85 6.73 19.69
CA ALA A 292 1.41 6.53 19.79
C ALA A 292 0.62 7.84 19.86
N GLY A 293 -0.70 7.75 19.70
CA GLY A 293 -1.62 8.82 20.08
C GLY A 293 -1.58 10.07 19.22
N ASN A 294 -1.02 10.04 18.01
CA ASN A 294 -1.05 11.17 17.09
C ASN A 294 -2.36 11.24 16.30
N ALA A 295 -2.69 12.43 15.75
CA ALA A 295 -3.90 12.69 14.99
C ALA A 295 -3.89 12.02 13.60
N ARG A 296 -5.09 11.81 13.02
CA ARG A 296 -5.27 11.31 11.66
C ARG A 296 -4.87 12.39 10.63
N THR A 297 -4.47 11.94 9.44
CA THR A 297 -4.00 12.81 8.35
C THR A 297 -4.78 12.65 7.05
N PHE A 298 -5.80 11.82 7.04
CA PHE A 298 -6.51 11.39 5.83
C PHE A 298 -7.12 12.55 5.01
N MET A 299 -7.58 13.63 5.65
CA MET A 299 -8.09 14.81 4.94
C MET A 299 -6.97 15.71 4.39
N GLU A 300 -5.70 15.41 4.67
CA GLU A 300 -4.53 16.12 4.14
C GLU A 300 -3.84 15.33 3.02
N THR A 301 -4.28 14.12 2.74
CA THR A 301 -3.80 13.27 1.66
C THR A 301 -4.36 13.79 0.33
N LYS A 302 -3.61 14.70 -0.31
CA LYS A 302 -4.06 15.47 -1.49
C LYS A 302 -3.05 15.54 -2.61
N GLU A 303 -1.76 15.27 -2.34
CA GLU A 303 -0.71 15.36 -3.34
C GLU A 303 -0.75 14.14 -4.25
N PRO A 304 -1.03 14.28 -5.56
CA PRO A 304 -1.02 13.17 -6.48
C PRO A 304 0.42 12.72 -6.75
N LEU A 305 0.63 11.42 -6.84
CA LEU A 305 1.86 10.83 -7.33
C LEU A 305 1.86 10.77 -8.88
N LEU A 306 3.01 10.45 -9.46
CA LEU A 306 3.22 10.46 -10.92
C LEU A 306 2.25 9.49 -11.62
N ARG A 307 1.44 10.00 -12.58
CA ARG A 307 0.43 9.27 -13.38
C ARG A 307 -0.31 8.21 -12.60
N SER A 308 -0.61 8.53 -11.37
CA SER A 308 -1.02 7.56 -10.38
C SER A 308 -2.51 7.67 -10.06
N ASP A 309 -3.02 6.60 -9.49
CA ASP A 309 -4.31 6.53 -8.80
C ASP A 309 -4.12 6.76 -7.29
N TRP A 310 -3.06 7.43 -6.90
CA TRP A 310 -2.64 7.55 -5.50
C TRP A 310 -2.26 8.98 -5.16
N ALA A 311 -2.83 9.50 -4.09
CA ALA A 311 -2.38 10.73 -3.47
C ALA A 311 -1.76 10.43 -2.09
N ILE A 312 -0.87 11.29 -1.64
CA ILE A 312 -0.15 11.15 -0.38
C ILE A 312 -0.29 12.36 0.54
N TYR A 313 -0.02 12.13 1.82
CA TYR A 313 0.37 13.11 2.81
C TYR A 313 1.85 12.93 3.15
N ARG A 314 2.66 13.98 2.98
CA ARG A 314 4.12 13.94 3.26
C ARG A 314 4.40 14.14 4.73
N GLY A 315 4.07 13.14 5.54
CA GLY A 315 4.29 13.13 6.98
C GLY A 315 3.99 11.76 7.59
N GLY A 316 4.35 11.61 8.85
CA GLY A 316 4.12 10.39 9.64
C GLY A 316 4.33 10.67 11.13
N ALA A 317 4.06 9.68 11.99
CA ALA A 317 4.41 9.81 13.40
C ALA A 317 5.90 10.11 13.57
N LEU A 318 6.73 9.57 12.69
CA LEU A 318 8.13 9.92 12.48
C LEU A 318 8.34 10.39 11.04
N LEU A 319 8.72 11.65 10.85
CA LEU A 319 9.13 12.21 9.56
C LEU A 319 10.66 12.28 9.49
N ILE A 320 11.23 11.83 8.36
CA ILE A 320 12.67 11.89 8.08
C ILE A 320 12.88 12.56 6.73
N GLU A 321 13.48 13.74 6.73
CA GLU A 321 13.79 14.52 5.54
C GLU A 321 15.19 15.12 5.63
N GLY A 322 15.96 15.01 4.57
CA GLY A 322 17.32 15.55 4.52
C GLY A 322 18.25 14.87 5.52
N ALA A 323 18.20 13.54 5.61
CA ALA A 323 18.97 12.77 6.58
C ALA A 323 20.01 11.86 5.92
N GLU A 324 21.15 11.68 6.59
CA GLU A 324 22.19 10.74 6.21
C GLU A 324 22.64 9.89 7.40
N PHE A 325 22.77 8.57 7.20
CA PHE A 325 23.23 7.61 8.21
C PHE A 325 22.42 7.71 9.50
N CYS A 326 21.09 7.79 9.38
CA CYS A 326 20.16 7.79 10.49
C CYS A 326 19.52 6.40 10.64
N TYR A 327 19.28 5.98 11.89
CA TYR A 327 18.80 4.64 12.21
C TYR A 327 17.58 4.71 13.12
N VAL A 328 16.55 3.92 12.79
CA VAL A 328 15.37 3.70 13.63
C VAL A 328 15.30 2.21 13.93
N SER A 329 15.53 1.81 15.15
CA SER A 329 15.65 0.40 15.49
C SER A 329 14.90 0.02 16.76
N ASN A 330 14.35 -1.21 16.79
CA ASN A 330 13.60 -1.74 17.94
C ASN A 330 12.46 -0.82 18.43
N CYS A 331 11.95 0.06 17.58
CA CYS A 331 10.86 0.96 17.92
C CYS A 331 9.49 0.31 17.69
N VAL A 332 8.49 0.82 18.40
CA VAL A 332 7.10 0.40 18.26
C VAL A 332 6.26 1.59 17.81
N PHE A 333 5.53 1.44 16.71
CA PHE A 333 4.53 2.40 16.25
C PHE A 333 3.18 1.75 16.49
N ASN A 334 2.45 2.24 17.49
CA ASN A 334 1.22 1.61 17.95
C ASN A 334 0.02 2.54 17.80
N GLU A 335 -0.93 2.14 17.00
CA GLU A 335 -2.16 2.92 16.76
C GLU A 335 -1.86 4.38 16.39
N VAL A 336 -0.99 4.57 15.38
CA VAL A 336 -0.67 5.91 14.86
C VAL A 336 -1.72 6.39 13.86
N GLY A 337 -2.00 7.70 13.81
CA GLY A 337 -3.16 8.25 13.09
C GLY A 337 -3.01 8.32 11.56
N GLY A 338 -1.80 8.29 11.04
CA GLY A 338 -1.47 8.33 9.61
C GLY A 338 -0.35 7.35 9.28
N ASN A 339 0.61 7.75 8.43
CA ASN A 339 1.81 6.95 8.18
C ASN A 339 2.61 6.79 9.48
N ALA A 340 3.20 5.61 9.71
CA ALA A 340 4.04 5.42 10.88
C ALA A 340 5.42 6.09 10.68
N ILE A 341 6.12 5.78 9.59
CA ILE A 341 7.43 6.36 9.25
C ILE A 341 7.38 6.87 7.80
N PHE A 342 7.73 8.13 7.61
CA PHE A 342 7.79 8.74 6.28
C PHE A 342 9.18 9.29 6.00
N VAL A 343 9.88 8.70 5.01
CA VAL A 343 11.21 9.12 4.52
C VAL A 343 10.99 9.97 3.29
N ASN A 344 11.09 11.29 3.47
CA ASN A 344 10.68 12.31 2.51
C ASN A 344 11.85 12.95 1.78
N ASN A 345 11.75 13.11 0.46
CA ASN A 345 12.73 13.84 -0.34
C ASN A 345 14.16 13.29 -0.19
N TYR A 346 15.18 14.16 -0.12
CA TYR A 346 16.57 13.76 0.02
C TYR A 346 16.83 12.97 1.29
N ASN A 347 17.25 11.73 1.14
CA ASN A 347 17.76 10.88 2.23
C ASN A 347 18.80 9.90 1.70
N ARG A 348 19.80 9.58 2.52
CA ARG A 348 20.85 8.59 2.21
C ARG A 348 21.13 7.71 3.41
N HIS A 349 21.17 6.41 3.20
CA HIS A 349 21.51 5.43 4.23
C HIS A 349 20.65 5.56 5.49
N VAL A 350 19.34 5.80 5.33
CA VAL A 350 18.36 5.71 6.41
C VAL A 350 17.95 4.26 6.57
N ASN A 351 18.12 3.71 7.78
CA ASN A 351 17.82 2.32 8.07
C ASN A 351 16.69 2.23 9.10
N ILE A 352 15.65 1.47 8.77
CA ILE A 352 14.50 1.18 9.64
C ILE A 352 14.53 -0.33 9.90
N ASP A 353 14.89 -0.72 11.12
CA ASP A 353 15.22 -2.10 11.46
C ASP A 353 14.56 -2.57 12.73
N SER A 354 14.11 -3.83 12.76
CA SER A 354 13.58 -4.50 13.97
C SER A 354 12.40 -3.77 14.64
N CYS A 355 11.65 -2.99 13.89
CA CYS A 355 10.50 -2.24 14.39
C CYS A 355 9.22 -3.07 14.34
N HIS A 356 8.28 -2.74 15.24
CA HIS A 356 6.92 -3.26 15.21
C HIS A 356 5.95 -2.12 14.87
N ILE A 357 5.33 -2.17 13.71
CA ILE A 357 4.30 -1.24 13.28
C ILE A 357 2.97 -1.95 13.35
N TYR A 358 2.09 -1.45 14.19
CA TYR A 358 0.80 -2.06 14.51
C TYR A 358 -0.31 -1.01 14.46
N LYS A 359 -1.31 -1.23 13.60
CA LYS A 359 -2.47 -0.35 13.41
C LYS A 359 -2.08 1.10 13.03
N ALA A 360 -1.37 1.24 11.91
CA ALA A 360 -1.15 2.57 11.34
C ALA A 360 -2.40 3.04 10.56
N GLY A 361 -2.76 4.30 10.69
CA GLY A 361 -3.92 4.88 9.98
C GLY A 361 -3.77 4.88 8.46
N ALA A 362 -2.53 4.97 7.96
CA ALA A 362 -2.15 4.89 6.56
C ALA A 362 -1.03 3.85 6.37
N SER A 363 0.06 4.17 5.66
CA SER A 363 1.15 3.24 5.37
C SER A 363 2.07 3.00 6.58
N GLY A 364 2.72 1.83 6.61
CA GLY A 364 3.72 1.51 7.63
C GLY A 364 5.00 2.31 7.44
N ILE A 365 5.73 2.07 6.36
CA ILE A 365 6.98 2.77 6.01
C ILE A 365 6.84 3.30 4.59
N ALA A 366 7.13 4.57 4.36
CA ALA A 366 7.10 5.19 3.04
C ALA A 366 8.46 5.84 2.69
N PHE A 367 8.96 5.56 1.48
CA PHE A 367 10.13 6.20 0.87
C PHE A 367 9.67 6.95 -0.36
N VAL A 368 9.58 8.28 -0.28
CA VAL A 368 8.99 9.10 -1.35
C VAL A 368 9.88 10.28 -1.68
N GLY A 369 10.35 10.33 -2.91
CA GLY A 369 11.14 11.44 -3.44
C GLY A 369 10.31 12.66 -3.86
N SER A 370 11.00 13.71 -4.26
CA SER A 370 10.38 14.89 -4.83
C SER A 370 10.04 14.69 -6.30
N ALA A 371 8.86 15.11 -6.71
CA ALA A 371 8.49 15.15 -8.13
C ALA A 371 9.42 16.06 -8.97
N GLU A 372 10.07 17.04 -8.35
CA GLU A 372 11.09 17.90 -8.98
C GLU A 372 12.37 17.13 -9.38
N ALA A 373 12.57 15.95 -8.82
CA ALA A 373 13.68 15.07 -9.23
C ALA A 373 13.36 14.26 -10.49
N VAL A 374 12.12 14.25 -10.94
CA VAL A 374 11.65 13.48 -12.10
C VAL A 374 11.71 14.36 -13.36
N ARG A 375 12.27 13.82 -14.44
CA ARG A 375 12.34 14.48 -15.76
C ARG A 375 10.98 14.33 -16.46
N SER A 376 10.47 15.39 -17.04
CA SER A 376 9.17 15.41 -17.74
C SER A 376 8.02 14.78 -16.92
N PRO A 377 7.78 15.20 -15.68
CA PRO A 377 6.76 14.59 -14.83
C PRO A 377 5.35 14.81 -15.38
N ALA A 378 4.46 13.86 -15.15
CA ALA A 378 3.02 13.97 -15.35
C ALA A 378 2.31 13.33 -14.16
N PHE A 379 1.19 13.90 -13.70
CA PHE A 379 0.54 13.51 -12.46
C PHE A 379 -0.80 12.80 -12.68
N GLU A 380 -1.55 13.23 -13.67
CA GLU A 380 -2.85 12.62 -13.98
C GLU A 380 -2.68 11.41 -14.91
N TYR A 381 -3.51 10.39 -14.73
CA TYR A 381 -3.48 9.15 -15.54
C TYR A 381 -3.50 9.43 -17.04
N ASN A 382 -4.34 10.36 -17.48
CA ASN A 382 -4.53 10.70 -18.89
C ASN A 382 -3.56 11.77 -19.42
N THR A 383 -2.65 12.29 -18.60
CA THR A 383 -1.67 13.29 -19.02
C THR A 383 -0.37 12.63 -19.44
N PHE A 384 0.25 13.18 -20.45
CA PHE A 384 1.56 12.74 -20.96
C PHE A 384 2.34 13.91 -21.55
N VAL A 385 3.63 13.84 -21.49
CA VAL A 385 4.50 14.79 -22.17
C VAL A 385 4.73 14.29 -23.59
N PRO A 386 4.36 15.05 -24.65
CA PRO A 386 4.62 14.63 -26.03
C PRO A 386 6.08 14.29 -26.27
N PHE A 387 6.37 13.24 -27.00
CA PHE A 387 7.76 12.82 -27.30
C PHE A 387 8.63 13.94 -27.86
N THR A 388 8.06 14.89 -28.60
CA THR A 388 8.77 16.05 -29.16
C THR A 388 9.22 17.07 -28.08
N LYS A 389 8.67 16.98 -26.85
CA LYS A 389 8.98 17.87 -25.71
C LYS A 389 9.57 17.12 -24.52
N MET A 390 9.73 15.81 -24.65
CA MET A 390 10.23 14.95 -23.58
C MET A 390 11.72 15.15 -23.39
N ASP A 391 12.16 15.15 -22.13
CA ASP A 391 13.57 15.02 -21.78
C ASP A 391 14.00 13.55 -21.97
N PHE A 392 15.00 13.30 -22.79
CA PHE A 392 15.51 11.96 -23.10
C PHE A 392 16.77 11.58 -22.30
N GLU A 393 17.22 12.42 -21.38
CA GLU A 393 18.32 12.03 -20.49
C GLU A 393 17.84 10.97 -19.49
N LYS A 394 18.71 9.98 -19.24
CA LYS A 394 18.40 8.88 -18.32
C LYS A 394 18.52 9.32 -16.87
N GLY A 395 17.65 8.77 -16.04
CA GLY A 395 17.70 8.92 -14.59
C GLY A 395 17.13 10.23 -14.05
N PRO A 396 17.44 10.55 -12.78
CA PRO A 396 16.87 11.70 -12.09
C PRO A 396 17.43 13.04 -12.60
N LEU A 397 16.65 14.11 -12.41
CA LEU A 397 17.07 15.48 -12.68
C LEU A 397 17.96 16.05 -11.58
N ASN A 398 17.77 15.62 -10.34
CA ASN A 398 18.55 16.03 -9.17
C ASN A 398 18.53 14.93 -8.10
N ASP A 399 19.15 15.19 -6.95
CA ASP A 399 19.32 14.22 -5.86
C ASP A 399 18.22 14.25 -4.78
N ASN A 400 17.10 14.96 -5.00
CA ASN A 400 16.06 15.16 -3.99
C ASN A 400 15.10 13.96 -3.84
N TYR A 401 15.67 12.78 -3.53
CA TYR A 401 14.93 11.53 -3.35
C TYR A 401 15.65 10.57 -2.39
N PRO A 402 14.94 9.61 -1.77
CA PRO A 402 15.56 8.58 -0.95
C PRO A 402 16.41 7.61 -1.79
N LYS A 403 17.63 7.36 -1.35
CA LYS A 403 18.55 6.43 -2.02
C LYS A 403 19.36 5.63 -1.02
N GLN A 404 19.53 4.33 -1.28
CA GLN A 404 20.30 3.42 -0.41
C GLN A 404 19.73 3.39 1.02
N CYS A 405 18.40 3.37 1.15
CA CYS A 405 17.70 3.26 2.41
C CYS A 405 17.11 1.85 2.56
N ASP A 406 16.93 1.41 3.81
CA ASP A 406 16.55 0.04 4.11
C ASP A 406 15.35 -0.02 5.06
N ALA A 407 14.44 -0.97 4.80
CA ALA A 407 13.43 -1.46 5.75
C ALA A 407 13.68 -2.96 5.97
N LYS A 408 14.18 -3.33 7.17
CA LYS A 408 14.63 -4.71 7.44
C LYS A 408 14.10 -5.23 8.77
N ASP A 409 13.83 -6.54 8.82
CA ASP A 409 13.44 -7.23 10.05
C ASP A 409 12.26 -6.58 10.80
N ASN A 410 11.36 -5.91 10.09
CA ASN A 410 10.19 -5.26 10.70
C ASN A 410 8.98 -6.18 10.68
N LEU A 411 8.17 -6.12 11.74
CA LEU A 411 6.83 -6.68 11.76
C LEU A 411 5.83 -5.55 11.50
N ILE A 412 5.08 -5.62 10.40
CA ILE A 412 4.12 -4.61 9.98
C ILE A 412 2.74 -5.26 9.88
N GLN A 413 1.79 -4.80 10.68
CA GLN A 413 0.46 -5.40 10.80
C GLN A 413 -0.61 -4.32 10.87
N TYR A 414 -1.77 -4.57 10.25
CA TYR A 414 -2.96 -3.71 10.35
C TYR A 414 -2.66 -2.27 9.96
N THR A 415 -2.00 -2.07 8.80
CA THR A 415 -1.87 -0.71 8.20
C THR A 415 -3.17 -0.33 7.51
N GLY A 416 -3.35 0.96 7.22
CA GLY A 416 -4.54 1.42 6.51
C GLY A 416 -5.83 1.34 7.33
N GLU A 417 -5.75 1.48 8.65
CA GLU A 417 -6.94 1.50 9.52
C GLU A 417 -7.93 2.59 9.09
N VAL A 418 -7.45 3.70 8.57
CA VAL A 418 -8.24 4.82 8.06
C VAL A 418 -8.16 4.89 6.53
N GLU A 419 -6.96 5.06 5.99
CA GLU A 419 -6.72 5.28 4.56
C GLU A 419 -6.47 3.96 3.84
N LYS A 420 -7.40 3.54 2.97
CA LYS A 420 -7.27 2.26 2.24
C LYS A 420 -6.28 2.34 1.06
N GLN A 421 -5.88 3.54 0.66
CA GLN A 421 -4.77 3.78 -0.26
C GLN A 421 -3.43 3.74 0.50
N SER A 422 -3.02 2.57 0.96
CA SER A 422 -1.87 2.37 1.83
C SER A 422 -1.10 1.09 1.52
N ALA A 423 0.12 0.98 2.04
CA ALA A 423 0.93 -0.23 1.97
C ALA A 423 1.69 -0.47 3.27
N GLY A 424 2.11 -1.72 3.50
CA GLY A 424 3.06 -2.01 4.58
C GLY A 424 4.37 -1.26 4.35
N VAL A 425 4.95 -1.37 3.14
CA VAL A 425 6.09 -0.57 2.68
C VAL A 425 5.74 0.05 1.33
N HIS A 426 5.84 1.37 1.24
CA HIS A 426 5.55 2.18 0.05
C HIS A 426 6.83 2.81 -0.50
N ILE A 427 7.05 2.70 -1.82
CA ILE A 427 8.20 3.25 -2.54
C ILE A 427 7.71 4.05 -3.73
N SER A 428 8.17 5.29 -3.86
CA SER A 428 7.84 6.18 -4.97
C SER A 428 8.97 7.16 -5.21
N MET A 429 9.35 7.41 -6.45
CA MET A 429 10.41 8.34 -6.83
C MET A 429 11.69 8.14 -5.99
N SER A 430 12.19 6.91 -5.94
CA SER A 430 13.31 6.51 -5.10
C SER A 430 14.27 5.58 -5.84
N MET A 431 15.44 5.33 -5.29
CA MET A 431 16.44 4.46 -5.92
C MET A 431 17.16 3.58 -4.89
N ASN A 432 17.42 2.33 -5.24
CA ASN A 432 18.20 1.40 -4.41
C ASN A 432 17.62 1.26 -2.98
N ILE A 433 16.31 1.14 -2.86
CA ILE A 433 15.66 0.85 -1.58
C ILE A 433 15.69 -0.66 -1.35
N LYS A 434 16.09 -1.08 -0.14
CA LYS A 434 16.08 -2.48 0.25
C LYS A 434 14.95 -2.77 1.24
N VAL A 435 14.09 -3.72 0.88
CA VAL A 435 13.02 -4.23 1.75
C VAL A 435 13.30 -5.71 1.99
N ALA A 436 13.75 -6.07 3.20
CA ALA A 436 14.27 -7.40 3.44
C ALA A 436 13.88 -7.95 4.81
N TRP A 437 13.57 -9.24 4.87
CA TRP A 437 13.28 -9.95 6.14
C TRP A 437 12.11 -9.34 6.92
N ASN A 438 11.17 -8.68 6.25
CA ASN A 438 9.98 -8.17 6.93
C ASN A 438 8.87 -9.22 6.92
N THR A 439 8.09 -9.27 8.00
CA THR A 439 6.79 -9.94 8.00
C THR A 439 5.72 -8.86 7.91
N ILE A 440 4.89 -8.92 6.86
CA ILE A 440 3.84 -7.93 6.59
C ILE A 440 2.53 -8.67 6.40
N HIS A 441 1.53 -8.36 7.21
CA HIS A 441 0.23 -9.03 7.09
C HIS A 441 -0.94 -8.19 7.64
N ASP A 442 -2.15 -8.63 7.31
CA ASP A 442 -3.41 -7.97 7.65
C ASP A 442 -3.43 -6.52 7.18
N VAL A 443 -3.29 -6.33 5.86
CA VAL A 443 -3.29 -5.00 5.23
C VAL A 443 -4.42 -4.88 4.20
N PRO A 444 -5.10 -3.73 4.12
CA PRO A 444 -6.29 -3.56 3.26
C PRO A 444 -5.96 -3.56 1.76
N ARG A 445 -4.70 -3.21 1.39
CA ARG A 445 -4.21 -3.12 0.03
C ARG A 445 -2.90 -3.92 -0.11
N ALA A 446 -1.86 -3.37 -0.68
CA ALA A 446 -0.60 -4.07 -0.90
C ALA A 446 0.26 -4.17 0.38
N GLY A 447 0.96 -5.29 0.55
CA GLY A 447 2.00 -5.40 1.57
C GLY A 447 3.22 -4.56 1.23
N ILE A 448 3.71 -4.67 0.00
CA ILE A 448 4.82 -3.86 -0.54
C ILE A 448 4.35 -3.25 -1.85
N ASN A 449 4.53 -1.93 -2.04
CA ASN A 449 4.09 -1.22 -3.23
C ASN A 449 5.19 -0.33 -3.81
N ILE A 450 5.38 -0.42 -5.14
CA ILE A 450 6.22 0.51 -5.92
C ILE A 450 5.31 1.22 -6.91
N ASN A 451 5.20 2.56 -6.82
CA ASN A 451 4.24 3.32 -7.62
C ASN A 451 4.67 3.54 -9.06
N GLU A 452 5.98 3.64 -9.31
CA GLU A 452 6.55 3.87 -10.63
C GLU A 452 7.94 3.22 -10.71
N GLY A 453 8.48 3.06 -11.91
CA GLY A 453 9.79 2.44 -12.12
C GLY A 453 10.99 3.34 -11.80
N THR A 454 10.77 4.60 -11.45
CA THR A 454 11.79 5.61 -11.16
C THR A 454 12.57 5.30 -9.87
N TRP A 455 13.77 5.08 -9.91
CA TRP A 455 14.86 4.89 -10.83
C TRP A 455 15.39 3.47 -10.70
N GLY A 456 14.62 2.64 -10.01
CA GLY A 456 14.84 1.21 -9.85
C GLY A 456 15.95 0.85 -8.85
N GLY A 457 16.56 -0.32 -9.07
CA GLY A 457 17.59 -0.86 -8.19
C GLY A 457 17.09 -1.33 -6.84
N HIS A 458 15.77 -1.44 -6.66
CA HIS A 458 15.20 -1.93 -5.42
C HIS A 458 15.47 -3.42 -5.24
N ILE A 459 15.69 -3.84 -3.99
CA ILE A 459 15.90 -5.24 -3.62
C ILE A 459 14.82 -5.63 -2.62
N ILE A 460 13.91 -6.48 -3.06
CA ILE A 460 12.81 -7.03 -2.26
C ILE A 460 13.15 -8.50 -2.01
N GLU A 461 13.60 -8.83 -0.79
CA GLU A 461 14.10 -10.18 -0.54
C GLU A 461 13.75 -10.71 0.86
N HIS A 462 13.55 -12.02 0.96
CA HIS A 462 13.30 -12.74 2.21
C HIS A 462 12.11 -12.22 3.03
N ASN A 463 11.16 -11.52 2.40
CA ASN A 463 9.96 -11.08 3.07
C ASN A 463 8.91 -12.19 3.14
N ASP A 464 8.07 -12.15 4.16
CA ASP A 464 6.87 -12.98 4.32
C ASP A 464 5.65 -12.06 4.31
N VAL A 465 4.89 -12.06 3.22
CA VAL A 465 3.80 -11.10 2.99
C VAL A 465 2.50 -11.85 2.69
N TYR A 466 1.50 -11.71 3.54
CA TYR A 466 0.26 -12.46 3.45
C TYR A 466 -0.93 -11.69 4.05
N ASN A 467 -2.16 -12.22 3.87
CA ASN A 467 -3.39 -11.52 4.25
C ASN A 467 -3.39 -10.07 3.76
N THR A 468 -3.24 -9.91 2.45
CA THR A 468 -3.20 -8.61 1.78
C THR A 468 -4.43 -8.43 0.90
N VAL A 469 -4.68 -7.21 0.42
CA VAL A 469 -5.84 -6.85 -0.39
C VAL A 469 -7.15 -7.21 0.31
N LEU A 470 -7.20 -6.99 1.63
CA LEU A 470 -8.36 -7.38 2.43
C LEU A 470 -9.59 -6.53 2.12
N GLU A 471 -9.41 -5.27 1.73
CA GLU A 471 -10.53 -4.35 1.49
C GLU A 471 -10.54 -3.77 0.08
N THR A 472 -9.41 -3.74 -0.63
CA THR A 472 -9.34 -3.25 -2.01
C THR A 472 -9.42 -4.38 -3.03
N GLY A 473 -9.39 -4.05 -4.32
CA GLY A 473 -9.36 -4.98 -5.45
C GLY A 473 -8.29 -4.59 -6.47
N ASP A 474 -7.93 -5.54 -7.36
CA ASP A 474 -6.98 -5.33 -8.46
C ASP A 474 -5.55 -4.99 -8.00
N HIS A 475 -5.09 -5.63 -6.92
CA HIS A 475 -3.77 -5.43 -6.34
C HIS A 475 -3.14 -6.78 -5.94
N GLY A 476 -1.87 -6.72 -5.48
CA GLY A 476 -1.14 -7.90 -5.02
C GLY A 476 -0.51 -7.74 -3.64
N ALA A 477 0.00 -8.84 -3.09
CA ALA A 477 0.84 -8.81 -1.89
C ALA A 477 2.09 -7.95 -2.14
N PHE A 478 2.76 -8.17 -3.25
CA PHE A 478 3.64 -7.19 -3.90
C PHE A 478 2.88 -6.57 -5.07
N ASN A 479 2.86 -5.24 -5.15
CA ASN A 479 2.20 -4.52 -6.23
C ASN A 479 3.13 -3.45 -6.81
N SER A 480 3.12 -3.26 -8.12
CA SER A 480 3.81 -2.15 -8.76
C SER A 480 3.11 -1.70 -10.02
N TRP A 481 3.35 -0.46 -10.40
CA TRP A 481 3.11 0.03 -11.75
C TRP A 481 4.30 0.89 -12.18
N GLY A 482 4.47 1.09 -13.48
CA GLY A 482 5.60 1.79 -14.08
C GLY A 482 5.16 2.74 -15.16
N ARG A 483 4.22 3.64 -14.82
CA ARG A 483 3.74 4.67 -15.74
C ARG A 483 4.77 5.79 -15.90
N ASP A 484 5.97 5.39 -16.30
CA ASP A 484 7.11 6.25 -16.52
C ASP A 484 6.97 7.10 -17.79
N ARG A 485 8.01 7.86 -18.19
CA ARG A 485 7.93 8.81 -19.31
C ARG A 485 7.48 8.18 -20.64
N PHE A 486 7.82 6.91 -20.90
CA PHE A 486 7.38 6.19 -22.11
C PHE A 486 5.90 5.83 -22.10
N TRP A 487 5.30 5.77 -20.94
CA TRP A 487 3.94 5.26 -20.79
C TRP A 487 2.90 6.22 -21.36
N HIS A 488 1.89 5.65 -22.01
CA HIS A 488 0.79 6.38 -22.60
C HIS A 488 -0.51 5.60 -22.41
N PRO A 489 -1.65 6.22 -22.01
CA PRO A 489 -2.91 5.52 -21.80
C PRO A 489 -3.47 4.88 -23.07
N ASN A 490 -3.10 5.39 -24.25
CA ASN A 490 -3.39 4.72 -25.52
C ASN A 490 -2.27 3.73 -25.86
N ARG A 491 -2.57 2.45 -25.67
CA ARG A 491 -1.64 1.34 -25.91
C ARG A 491 -0.98 1.36 -27.28
N ARG A 492 -1.71 1.71 -28.35
CA ARG A 492 -1.14 1.75 -29.71
C ARG A 492 -0.05 2.81 -29.85
N VAL A 493 -0.24 3.95 -29.19
CA VAL A 493 0.77 5.01 -29.18
C VAL A 493 2.02 4.50 -28.45
N MET A 494 1.85 3.86 -27.30
CA MET A 494 2.93 3.30 -26.52
C MET A 494 3.66 2.17 -27.28
N ASP A 495 2.94 1.22 -27.88
CA ASP A 495 3.53 0.13 -28.68
C ASP A 495 4.30 0.67 -29.90
N SER A 496 3.75 1.66 -30.60
CA SER A 496 4.43 2.31 -31.72
C SER A 496 5.69 3.04 -31.29
N ALA A 497 5.64 3.80 -30.20
CA ALA A 497 6.78 4.56 -29.71
C ALA A 497 7.91 3.66 -29.21
N THR A 498 7.60 2.63 -28.43
CA THR A 498 8.60 1.67 -27.91
C THR A 498 9.14 0.74 -29.00
N THR A 499 8.37 0.46 -30.05
CA THR A 499 8.87 -0.25 -31.24
C THR A 499 9.84 0.61 -32.03
N ALA A 500 9.60 1.91 -32.15
CA ALA A 500 10.48 2.83 -32.82
C ALA A 500 11.78 3.12 -32.02
N ASN A 501 11.67 3.18 -30.69
CA ASN A 501 12.78 3.42 -29.78
C ASN A 501 12.57 2.71 -28.43
N ILE A 502 13.14 1.54 -28.29
CA ILE A 502 13.02 0.73 -27.05
C ILE A 502 13.73 1.33 -25.85
N ASP A 503 14.73 2.19 -26.05
CA ASP A 503 15.47 2.85 -24.96
C ASP A 503 14.57 3.79 -24.13
N LEU A 504 13.41 4.21 -24.65
CA LEU A 504 12.42 4.98 -23.92
C LEU A 504 12.01 4.30 -22.61
N VAL A 505 11.91 2.98 -22.59
CA VAL A 505 11.50 2.18 -21.43
C VAL A 505 12.45 2.31 -20.25
N THR A 506 13.73 2.51 -20.51
CA THR A 506 14.76 2.60 -19.46
C THR A 506 15.23 4.03 -19.19
N LEU A 507 14.49 5.03 -19.60
CA LEU A 507 14.80 6.43 -19.26
C LEU A 507 14.64 6.69 -17.75
N ASP A 508 13.64 6.08 -17.13
CA ASP A 508 13.37 6.19 -15.69
C ASP A 508 13.79 4.92 -14.93
N ALA A 509 13.36 3.76 -15.33
CA ALA A 509 13.75 2.48 -14.71
C ALA A 509 15.19 2.08 -15.12
N ILE A 510 16.16 2.92 -14.75
CA ILE A 510 17.56 2.78 -15.22
C ILE A 510 18.30 1.61 -14.59
N THR A 511 17.87 1.16 -13.41
CA THR A 511 18.50 0.05 -12.69
C THR A 511 17.45 -1.03 -12.40
N GLN A 512 17.84 -2.29 -12.63
CA GLN A 512 16.93 -3.42 -12.48
C GLN A 512 16.47 -3.60 -11.03
N THR A 513 15.16 -3.71 -10.84
CA THR A 513 14.54 -4.07 -9.54
C THR A 513 14.52 -5.59 -9.39
N VAL A 514 14.92 -6.08 -8.22
CA VAL A 514 15.05 -7.51 -7.92
C VAL A 514 14.04 -7.94 -6.85
N ILE A 515 13.23 -8.95 -7.15
CA ILE A 515 12.29 -9.60 -6.21
C ILE A 515 12.72 -11.05 -6.06
N ARG A 516 13.22 -11.45 -4.88
CA ARG A 516 13.77 -12.79 -4.71
C ARG A 516 13.64 -13.32 -3.30
N HIS A 517 13.55 -14.65 -3.18
CA HIS A 517 13.52 -15.35 -1.90
C HIS A 517 12.41 -14.85 -0.97
N ASN A 518 11.27 -14.41 -1.51
CA ASN A 518 10.11 -14.01 -0.74
C ASN A 518 9.06 -15.12 -0.72
N ARG A 519 8.21 -15.10 0.30
CA ARG A 519 6.96 -15.82 0.31
C ARG A 519 5.81 -14.83 0.30
N PHE A 520 4.94 -14.95 -0.71
CA PHE A 520 3.77 -14.10 -0.89
C PHE A 520 2.50 -14.93 -0.85
N ARG A 521 1.44 -14.40 -0.22
CA ARG A 521 0.10 -14.92 -0.29
C ARG A 521 -0.93 -13.81 -0.37
N CYS A 522 -1.71 -13.82 -1.44
CA CYS A 522 -2.86 -12.95 -1.62
C CYS A 522 -4.07 -13.77 -2.04
N ASP A 523 -5.13 -13.74 -1.21
CA ASP A 523 -6.36 -14.51 -1.47
C ASP A 523 -7.39 -13.68 -2.26
N HIS A 524 -7.17 -12.37 -2.40
CA HIS A 524 -8.08 -11.42 -3.04
C HIS A 524 -7.47 -10.69 -4.26
N GLY A 525 -6.29 -11.11 -4.69
CA GLY A 525 -5.55 -10.52 -5.79
C GLY A 525 -4.40 -11.44 -6.23
N TRP A 526 -3.27 -10.84 -6.58
CA TRP A 526 -2.07 -11.57 -6.98
C TRP A 526 -1.03 -11.63 -5.87
N ASP A 527 -0.18 -12.64 -5.88
CA ASP A 527 0.96 -12.68 -4.97
C ASP A 527 2.02 -11.66 -5.39
N ILE A 528 2.30 -11.59 -6.71
CA ILE A 528 3.14 -10.57 -7.33
C ILE A 528 2.35 -9.95 -8.49
N ASP A 529 2.10 -8.66 -8.39
CA ASP A 529 1.38 -7.88 -9.39
C ASP A 529 2.29 -6.79 -9.98
N LEU A 530 2.72 -7.00 -11.21
CA LEU A 530 3.39 -5.98 -12.01
C LEU A 530 2.37 -5.40 -13.00
N ASP A 531 1.74 -4.30 -12.60
CA ASP A 531 0.70 -3.62 -13.36
C ASP A 531 1.27 -2.59 -14.34
N ASP A 532 0.43 -1.84 -15.00
CA ASP A 532 0.65 -0.82 -16.05
C ASP A 532 2.09 -0.32 -16.18
N GLY A 533 2.84 -0.84 -17.16
CA GLY A 533 4.15 -0.32 -17.51
C GLY A 533 5.33 -0.78 -16.63
N SER A 534 5.11 -1.59 -15.59
CA SER A 534 6.20 -2.09 -14.72
C SER A 534 7.30 -2.77 -15.53
N SER A 535 8.49 -2.18 -15.58
CA SER A 535 9.59 -2.58 -16.46
C SER A 535 10.91 -2.73 -15.73
N ASN A 536 11.83 -3.52 -16.31
CA ASN A 536 13.18 -3.77 -15.80
C ASN A 536 13.22 -4.46 -14.43
N TYR A 537 12.56 -5.62 -14.36
CA TYR A 537 12.49 -6.46 -13.15
C TYR A 537 13.19 -7.80 -13.34
N ARG A 538 13.76 -8.34 -12.27
CA ARG A 538 14.19 -9.73 -12.16
C ARG A 538 13.53 -10.38 -10.94
N ILE A 539 12.77 -11.45 -11.18
CA ILE A 539 11.91 -12.10 -10.19
C ILE A 539 12.30 -13.57 -10.12
N TYR A 540 12.90 -14.01 -9.01
CA TYR A 540 13.36 -15.39 -8.92
C TYR A 540 13.40 -15.93 -7.49
N ASN A 541 13.31 -17.25 -7.36
CA ASN A 541 13.32 -17.97 -6.08
C ASN A 541 12.22 -17.48 -5.10
N ASN A 542 11.06 -17.09 -5.60
CA ASN A 542 9.92 -16.73 -4.76
C ASN A 542 8.93 -17.87 -4.66
N VAL A 543 8.20 -17.92 -3.55
CA VAL A 543 7.05 -18.79 -3.33
C VAL A 543 5.79 -17.95 -3.36
N CYS A 544 4.95 -18.17 -4.35
CA CYS A 544 3.63 -17.57 -4.52
C CYS A 544 2.57 -18.59 -4.07
N LEU A 545 1.77 -18.31 -3.04
CA LEU A 545 0.94 -19.33 -2.39
C LEU A 545 -0.50 -19.43 -2.87
N ASN A 546 -1.05 -18.39 -3.49
CA ASN A 546 -2.46 -18.43 -3.91
C ASN A 546 -2.83 -17.42 -5.02
N GLY A 547 -2.17 -16.28 -5.09
CA GLY A 547 -2.47 -15.22 -6.06
C GLY A 547 -1.79 -15.38 -7.42
N GLY A 548 -0.69 -16.13 -7.52
CA GLY A 548 0.12 -16.25 -8.73
C GLY A 548 0.90 -14.98 -9.07
N LEU A 549 1.35 -14.85 -10.31
CA LEU A 549 2.19 -13.75 -10.78
C LEU A 549 1.59 -13.11 -12.04
N LYS A 550 1.23 -11.82 -11.93
CA LYS A 550 0.74 -11.02 -13.05
C LYS A 550 1.85 -10.15 -13.65
N LEU A 551 1.96 -10.15 -14.98
CA LEU A 551 2.77 -9.22 -15.75
C LEU A 551 1.89 -8.49 -16.75
N ARG A 552 1.71 -7.17 -16.58
CA ARG A 552 0.91 -6.34 -17.46
C ARG A 552 1.72 -5.21 -18.09
N GLU A 553 1.50 -4.92 -19.35
CA GLU A 553 1.91 -3.71 -20.08
C GLU A 553 3.33 -3.18 -19.78
N GLY A 554 4.33 -4.04 -19.67
CA GLY A 554 5.70 -3.66 -19.32
C GLY A 554 6.74 -4.34 -20.19
N PHE A 555 8.02 -4.13 -19.85
CA PHE A 555 9.16 -4.56 -20.64
C PHE A 555 10.29 -5.11 -19.76
N PHE A 556 11.10 -6.01 -20.34
CA PHE A 556 12.34 -6.51 -19.75
C PHE A 556 12.17 -7.12 -18.36
N ARG A 557 11.12 -7.93 -18.18
CA ARG A 557 10.88 -8.66 -16.95
C ARG A 557 11.38 -10.09 -17.09
N ILE A 558 12.32 -10.48 -16.23
CA ILE A 558 12.89 -11.82 -16.17
C ILE A 558 12.31 -12.53 -14.96
N VAL A 559 11.49 -13.56 -15.20
CA VAL A 559 10.84 -14.36 -14.17
C VAL A 559 11.34 -15.80 -14.27
N GLU A 560 12.14 -16.22 -13.29
CA GLU A 560 12.80 -17.52 -13.36
C GLU A 560 12.83 -18.23 -12.00
N ASN A 561 12.72 -19.53 -12.00
CA ASN A 561 12.91 -20.36 -10.81
C ASN A 561 11.96 -20.02 -9.64
N ASN A 562 10.72 -19.64 -9.92
CA ASN A 562 9.70 -19.39 -8.88
C ASN A 562 8.75 -20.59 -8.77
N ILE A 563 8.02 -20.67 -7.65
CA ILE A 563 6.97 -21.67 -7.41
C ILE A 563 5.65 -20.94 -7.22
N MET A 564 4.62 -21.31 -7.99
CA MET A 564 3.27 -20.77 -7.92
C MET A 564 2.29 -21.86 -7.52
N ILE A 565 1.86 -21.83 -6.26
CA ILE A 565 0.92 -22.78 -5.67
C ILE A 565 -0.50 -22.29 -5.84
N ASN A 566 -1.41 -23.19 -6.25
CA ASN A 566 -2.85 -22.93 -6.44
C ASN A 566 -3.20 -21.80 -7.40
N ASN A 567 -2.22 -21.34 -8.14
CA ASN A 567 -2.35 -20.34 -9.19
C ASN A 567 -1.20 -20.49 -10.18
N SER A 568 -1.05 -19.52 -11.08
CA SER A 568 -0.12 -19.62 -12.17
C SER A 568 0.37 -18.23 -12.60
N PHE A 569 0.83 -18.18 -13.82
CA PHE A 569 1.26 -17.02 -14.55
C PHE A 569 0.06 -16.32 -15.22
N HIS A 570 -0.03 -14.99 -15.07
CA HIS A 570 -1.05 -14.12 -15.62
C HIS A 570 -0.41 -13.08 -16.55
N PRO A 571 -0.08 -13.43 -17.79
CA PRO A 571 0.39 -12.45 -18.75
C PRO A 571 -0.80 -11.65 -19.30
N HIS A 572 -0.82 -10.35 -19.03
CA HIS A 572 -1.91 -9.47 -19.42
C HIS A 572 -1.43 -8.37 -20.38
N VAL A 573 -2.04 -8.25 -21.54
CA VAL A 573 -1.91 -7.09 -22.43
C VAL A 573 -0.45 -6.82 -22.83
N TRP A 574 0.28 -7.85 -23.27
CA TRP A 574 1.70 -7.73 -23.62
C TRP A 574 1.95 -6.96 -24.91
N PHE A 575 3.12 -6.32 -24.99
CA PHE A 575 3.62 -5.64 -26.18
C PHE A 575 4.46 -6.57 -27.05
N LYS A 576 4.53 -6.26 -28.35
CA LYS A 576 5.28 -7.08 -29.33
C LYS A 576 6.76 -7.23 -29.00
N ASN A 577 7.36 -6.20 -28.43
CA ASN A 577 8.77 -6.13 -28.11
C ASN A 577 9.03 -6.07 -26.60
N SER A 578 8.16 -6.67 -25.78
CA SER A 578 8.27 -6.63 -24.33
C SER A 578 9.61 -7.12 -23.81
N GLY A 579 10.24 -8.07 -24.52
CA GLY A 579 11.51 -8.67 -24.11
C GLY A 579 11.41 -9.53 -22.83
N ASP A 580 10.19 -9.87 -22.41
CA ASP A 580 9.94 -10.65 -21.20
C ASP A 580 10.43 -12.10 -21.34
N ILE A 581 10.91 -12.64 -20.21
CA ILE A 581 11.37 -14.02 -20.08
C ILE A 581 10.63 -14.67 -18.91
N PHE A 582 10.06 -15.86 -19.14
CA PHE A 582 9.42 -16.67 -18.13
C PHE A 582 9.89 -18.12 -18.24
N THR A 583 10.86 -18.52 -17.40
CA THR A 583 11.57 -19.80 -17.54
C THR A 583 11.81 -20.47 -16.19
N HIS A 584 11.92 -21.80 -16.19
CA HIS A 584 12.32 -22.62 -15.04
C HIS A 584 11.38 -22.48 -13.83
N ASN A 585 10.14 -22.07 -14.03
CA ASN A 585 9.15 -21.92 -12.95
C ASN A 585 8.34 -23.22 -12.78
N ILE A 586 7.85 -23.45 -11.57
CA ILE A 586 6.84 -24.47 -11.28
C ILE A 586 5.50 -23.76 -11.12
N VAL A 587 4.53 -24.10 -11.97
CA VAL A 587 3.15 -23.64 -11.89
C VAL A 587 2.22 -24.81 -11.56
N THR A 588 1.23 -24.60 -10.70
CA THR A 588 0.32 -25.67 -10.30
C THR A 588 -1.08 -25.54 -10.90
N THR A 589 -1.28 -24.56 -11.79
CA THR A 589 -2.46 -24.42 -12.66
C THR A 589 -2.02 -23.96 -14.05
N ALA A 590 -2.89 -24.04 -15.05
CA ALA A 590 -2.63 -23.51 -16.38
C ALA A 590 -2.42 -21.98 -16.35
N TYR A 591 -1.67 -21.46 -17.31
CA TYR A 591 -1.53 -20.00 -17.52
C TYR A 591 -2.89 -19.35 -17.76
N LYS A 592 -2.98 -18.07 -17.42
CA LYS A 592 -4.20 -17.27 -17.59
C LYS A 592 -3.93 -16.05 -18.48
N PRO A 593 -3.62 -16.25 -19.77
CA PRO A 593 -3.31 -15.16 -20.68
C PRO A 593 -4.55 -14.33 -21.00
N ILE A 594 -4.42 -13.00 -20.97
CA ILE A 594 -5.47 -12.06 -21.35
C ILE A 594 -4.90 -11.05 -22.33
N ARG A 595 -5.44 -11.03 -23.57
CA ARG A 595 -5.02 -10.11 -24.64
C ARG A 595 -3.52 -10.17 -24.92
N VAL A 596 -2.95 -11.38 -24.97
CA VAL A 596 -1.57 -11.64 -25.38
C VAL A 596 -1.60 -11.97 -26.87
N GLU A 597 -1.14 -11.04 -27.70
CA GLU A 597 -1.06 -11.22 -29.16
C GLU A 597 0.31 -11.78 -29.58
N VAL A 598 1.34 -11.40 -28.86
CA VAL A 598 2.72 -11.83 -29.07
C VAL A 598 3.34 -12.12 -27.71
N TRP A 599 3.93 -13.29 -27.58
CA TRP A 599 4.67 -13.67 -26.39
C TRP A 599 6.01 -12.96 -26.36
N GLY A 600 6.62 -12.88 -25.15
CA GLY A 600 7.88 -12.21 -24.92
C GLY A 600 9.07 -12.86 -25.64
N LYS A 601 10.26 -12.57 -25.17
CA LYS A 601 11.49 -13.12 -25.72
C LYS A 601 11.59 -14.62 -25.55
N GLU A 602 11.16 -15.14 -24.38
CA GLU A 602 11.24 -16.57 -24.07
C GLU A 602 10.18 -16.92 -23.01
N VAL A 603 9.30 -17.86 -23.34
CA VAL A 603 8.37 -18.49 -22.39
C VAL A 603 8.49 -19.99 -22.61
N ASP A 604 9.38 -20.65 -21.83
CA ASP A 604 9.75 -22.06 -22.02
C ASP A 604 10.42 -22.65 -20.78
N HIS A 605 10.71 -23.94 -20.81
CA HIS A 605 11.39 -24.65 -19.71
C HIS A 605 10.67 -24.50 -18.35
N ASN A 606 9.33 -24.51 -18.34
CA ASN A 606 8.54 -24.46 -17.12
C ASN A 606 7.95 -25.84 -16.78
N PHE A 607 7.50 -26.02 -15.55
CA PHE A 607 6.91 -27.25 -15.10
C PHE A 607 5.42 -27.06 -14.77
N PHE A 608 4.57 -27.79 -15.48
CA PHE A 608 3.10 -27.71 -15.42
C PHE A 608 2.48 -28.81 -14.54
N PRO A 609 1.24 -28.63 -14.03
CA PRO A 609 0.57 -29.62 -13.18
C PRO A 609 0.21 -30.90 -13.95
N ASP A 610 -0.16 -30.80 -15.22
CA ASP A 610 -0.60 -31.89 -16.05
C ASP A 610 -0.39 -31.62 -17.55
N ALA A 611 -0.60 -32.66 -18.34
CA ALA A 611 -0.40 -32.59 -19.80
C ALA A 611 -1.40 -31.65 -20.51
N ALA A 612 -2.60 -31.44 -19.95
CA ALA A 612 -3.62 -30.58 -20.56
C ALA A 612 -3.22 -29.10 -20.41
N ALA A 613 -2.72 -28.71 -19.25
CA ALA A 613 -2.23 -27.37 -19.00
C ALA A 613 -1.01 -27.03 -19.89
N LEU A 614 -0.08 -28.00 -20.05
CA LEU A 614 1.07 -27.85 -20.94
C LEU A 614 0.63 -27.75 -22.41
N ALA A 615 -0.28 -28.62 -22.84
CA ALA A 615 -0.77 -28.60 -24.24
C ALA A 615 -1.48 -27.28 -24.58
N ALA A 616 -2.18 -26.65 -23.63
CA ALA A 616 -2.77 -25.34 -23.80
C ALA A 616 -1.69 -24.25 -24.06
N ALA A 617 -0.60 -24.23 -23.27
CA ALA A 617 0.51 -23.30 -23.46
C ALA A 617 1.20 -23.54 -24.81
N GLN A 618 1.42 -24.81 -25.19
CA GLN A 618 2.02 -25.16 -26.50
C GLN A 618 1.13 -24.76 -27.69
N ALA A 619 -0.18 -24.83 -27.53
CA ALA A 619 -1.13 -24.36 -28.56
C ALA A 619 -1.05 -22.83 -28.75
N ASP A 620 -0.67 -22.09 -27.69
CA ASP A 620 -0.41 -20.65 -27.75
C ASP A 620 1.00 -20.32 -28.27
N GLY A 621 1.82 -21.33 -28.60
CA GLY A 621 3.16 -21.17 -29.19
C GLY A 621 4.29 -20.99 -28.18
N THR A 622 4.07 -21.36 -26.92
CA THR A 622 5.09 -21.31 -25.85
C THR A 622 5.45 -22.72 -25.36
N ASP A 623 6.39 -22.82 -24.41
CA ASP A 623 6.65 -24.02 -23.61
C ASP A 623 6.98 -25.31 -24.38
N ALA A 624 7.69 -25.18 -25.52
CA ALA A 624 8.07 -26.31 -26.38
C ALA A 624 8.94 -27.36 -25.65
N HIS A 625 9.78 -26.92 -24.70
CA HIS A 625 10.69 -27.78 -23.93
C HIS A 625 10.25 -27.92 -22.46
N SER A 626 9.06 -27.47 -22.11
CA SER A 626 8.49 -27.60 -20.77
C SER A 626 7.97 -29.02 -20.50
N LEU A 627 7.84 -29.35 -19.22
CA LEU A 627 7.38 -30.67 -18.78
C LEU A 627 6.15 -30.54 -17.88
N ALA A 628 5.43 -31.66 -17.72
CA ALA A 628 4.25 -31.70 -16.87
C ALA A 628 4.25 -32.92 -15.95
N GLY A 629 3.56 -32.80 -14.81
CA GLY A 629 3.33 -33.86 -13.85
C GLY A 629 3.30 -33.42 -12.40
N ASN A 630 3.43 -34.38 -11.49
CA ASN A 630 3.54 -34.05 -10.08
C ASN A 630 4.94 -33.49 -9.75
N PRO A 631 5.08 -32.28 -9.20
CA PRO A 631 6.38 -31.71 -8.84
C PRO A 631 7.10 -32.47 -7.71
N GLN A 632 6.39 -33.33 -6.94
CA GLN A 632 6.94 -34.11 -5.85
C GLN A 632 7.60 -33.21 -4.76
N PHE A 633 6.84 -32.32 -4.18
CA PHE A 633 7.30 -31.48 -3.09
C PHE A 633 7.77 -32.30 -1.87
N MET A 634 8.76 -31.79 -1.14
CA MET A 634 9.35 -32.47 0.03
C MET A 634 8.32 -32.64 1.16
N ASP A 635 7.66 -31.52 1.58
CA ASP A 635 6.61 -31.54 2.60
C ASP A 635 5.62 -30.38 2.33
N PHE A 636 4.64 -30.64 1.48
CA PHE A 636 3.65 -29.64 1.06
C PHE A 636 2.90 -29.02 2.25
N ALA A 637 2.49 -29.85 3.20
CA ALA A 637 1.68 -29.40 4.34
C ALA A 637 2.44 -28.46 5.28
N LYS A 638 3.77 -28.54 5.31
CA LYS A 638 4.64 -27.66 6.09
C LYS A 638 5.21 -26.50 5.29
N GLY A 639 4.84 -26.37 4.01
CA GLY A 639 5.34 -25.30 3.14
C GLY A 639 6.76 -25.51 2.63
N ASP A 640 7.27 -26.75 2.67
CA ASP A 640 8.52 -27.11 2.03
C ASP A 640 8.26 -27.57 0.58
N TYR A 641 8.22 -26.59 -0.30
CA TYR A 641 7.97 -26.78 -1.73
C TYR A 641 9.23 -27.08 -2.53
N ARG A 642 10.35 -27.39 -1.89
CA ARG A 642 11.50 -27.97 -2.59
C ARG A 642 11.05 -29.29 -3.22
N VAL A 643 11.56 -29.60 -4.39
CA VAL A 643 11.23 -30.84 -5.08
C VAL A 643 12.21 -31.95 -4.71
N LYS A 644 11.72 -33.18 -4.65
CA LYS A 644 12.53 -34.36 -4.32
C LYS A 644 13.55 -34.65 -5.42
N PRO A 645 14.70 -35.28 -5.08
CA PRO A 645 15.60 -35.82 -6.08
C PRO A 645 14.84 -36.76 -7.06
N GLY A 646 15.08 -36.61 -8.35
CA GLY A 646 14.37 -37.40 -9.39
C GLY A 646 13.04 -36.77 -9.86
N SER A 647 12.58 -35.69 -9.27
CA SER A 647 11.44 -34.92 -9.82
C SER A 647 11.73 -34.44 -11.23
N LYS A 648 10.74 -34.60 -12.13
CA LYS A 648 10.82 -34.07 -13.50
C LYS A 648 10.92 -32.53 -13.54
N ALA A 649 10.52 -31.83 -12.46
CA ALA A 649 10.69 -30.38 -12.36
C ALA A 649 12.17 -29.96 -12.38
N LEU A 650 13.10 -30.80 -11.94
CA LEU A 650 14.54 -30.55 -12.06
C LEU A 650 15.05 -30.61 -13.50
N ALA A 651 14.37 -31.37 -14.36
CA ALA A 651 14.79 -31.54 -15.76
C ALA A 651 14.49 -30.30 -16.62
N VAL A 652 13.54 -29.43 -16.21
CA VAL A 652 13.32 -28.12 -16.87
C VAL A 652 14.31 -27.05 -16.39
N GLY A 653 15.30 -27.40 -15.57
CA GLY A 653 16.31 -26.46 -15.06
C GLY A 653 15.92 -25.78 -13.74
N PHE A 654 14.78 -26.12 -13.13
CA PHE A 654 14.40 -25.63 -11.81
C PHE A 654 15.45 -26.04 -10.76
N LYS A 655 15.78 -25.14 -9.83
CA LYS A 655 16.75 -25.36 -8.74
C LYS A 655 16.09 -25.11 -7.40
N ASN A 656 16.22 -26.07 -6.48
CA ASN A 656 15.77 -25.89 -5.11
C ASN A 656 16.47 -24.71 -4.42
N PHE A 657 15.73 -23.96 -3.63
CA PHE A 657 16.22 -22.85 -2.81
C PHE A 657 15.69 -22.97 -1.37
N PRO A 658 16.24 -22.28 -0.35
CA PRO A 658 15.77 -22.35 1.02
C PRO A 658 14.30 -21.92 1.14
N MET A 659 13.48 -22.72 1.88
CA MET A 659 12.05 -22.46 2.11
C MET A 659 11.73 -22.07 3.56
N ASN A 660 12.74 -21.80 4.36
CA ASN A 660 12.63 -21.48 5.79
C ASN A 660 13.26 -20.12 6.14
N GLU A 661 13.56 -19.31 5.14
CA GLU A 661 14.25 -18.03 5.30
C GLU A 661 13.35 -16.87 4.84
N PHE A 662 12.13 -16.81 5.38
CA PHE A 662 11.16 -15.75 5.10
C PHE A 662 10.78 -15.00 6.38
N GLY A 663 10.58 -13.68 6.26
CA GLY A 663 10.05 -12.82 7.31
C GLY A 663 11.07 -12.46 8.39
N VAL A 664 10.56 -11.85 9.44
CA VAL A 664 11.37 -11.31 10.54
C VAL A 664 12.20 -12.40 11.22
N ARG A 665 13.45 -12.08 11.54
CA ARG A 665 14.39 -12.97 12.23
C ARG A 665 14.42 -12.74 13.73
N ILE A 666 13.89 -11.63 14.21
CA ILE A 666 13.87 -11.23 15.62
C ILE A 666 12.81 -12.04 16.36
N LYS A 667 13.22 -12.92 17.28
CA LYS A 667 12.33 -13.86 17.99
C LYS A 667 11.13 -13.18 18.66
N LYS A 668 11.31 -12.00 19.28
CA LYS A 668 10.21 -11.27 19.92
C LYS A 668 9.17 -10.76 18.92
N LEU A 669 9.56 -10.48 17.68
CA LEU A 669 8.65 -10.09 16.60
C LEU A 669 8.00 -11.31 15.95
N GLN A 670 8.76 -12.40 15.75
CA GLN A 670 8.20 -13.69 15.30
C GLN A 670 7.07 -14.17 16.22
N ALA A 671 7.23 -14.02 17.53
CA ALA A 671 6.22 -14.42 18.51
C ALA A 671 4.93 -13.57 18.46
N LYS A 672 4.97 -12.41 17.83
CA LYS A 672 3.81 -11.52 17.63
C LYS A 672 3.17 -11.66 16.25
N ALA A 673 3.91 -12.15 15.29
CA ALA A 673 3.40 -12.38 13.94
C ALA A 673 2.38 -13.53 13.94
N ALA A 674 1.27 -13.38 13.24
CA ALA A 674 0.38 -14.50 12.96
C ALA A 674 1.10 -15.50 12.03
N PRO A 675 0.85 -16.81 12.15
CA PRO A 675 1.41 -17.77 11.21
C PRO A 675 0.82 -17.56 9.81
N VAL A 676 1.66 -17.66 8.77
CA VAL A 676 1.17 -17.62 7.40
C VAL A 676 0.20 -18.80 7.15
N PRO A 677 -0.99 -18.56 6.59
CA PRO A 677 -1.89 -19.64 6.22
C PRO A 677 -1.30 -20.44 5.04
N LEU A 678 -0.89 -21.66 5.26
CA LEU A 678 -0.38 -22.52 4.18
C LEU A 678 -1.53 -23.22 3.45
N PRO A 679 -1.46 -23.40 2.11
CA PRO A 679 -2.41 -24.22 1.37
C PRO A 679 -2.39 -25.68 1.87
N LYS A 680 -3.58 -26.25 2.10
CA LYS A 680 -3.71 -27.62 2.60
C LYS A 680 -3.53 -28.67 1.50
N GLU A 681 -3.93 -28.31 0.28
CA GLU A 681 -3.91 -29.16 -0.91
C GLU A 681 -3.72 -28.33 -2.18
N LEU A 682 -3.32 -28.98 -3.26
CA LEU A 682 -3.34 -28.39 -4.58
C LEU A 682 -4.77 -28.40 -5.11
N TYR A 683 -5.24 -27.25 -5.60
CA TYR A 683 -6.57 -27.16 -6.20
C TYR A 683 -6.61 -27.95 -7.52
N SER A 684 -7.55 -28.86 -7.66
CA SER A 684 -7.90 -29.39 -8.97
C SER A 684 -8.75 -28.39 -9.72
N GLN A 685 -8.27 -27.86 -10.84
CA GLN A 685 -9.10 -27.00 -11.67
C GLN A 685 -10.27 -27.81 -12.25
N LYS A 686 -11.51 -27.47 -11.89
CA LYS A 686 -12.65 -27.80 -12.73
C LYS A 686 -12.67 -26.77 -13.85
N ALA A 687 -12.37 -27.19 -15.06
CA ALA A 687 -12.57 -26.38 -16.27
C ALA A 687 -14.06 -26.03 -16.38
N GLY A 688 -14.44 -24.83 -15.99
CA GLY A 688 -15.73 -24.24 -16.33
C GLY A 688 -15.61 -23.72 -17.77
N ALA A 689 -16.34 -24.32 -18.69
CA ALA A 689 -16.47 -23.75 -20.04
C ALA A 689 -17.26 -22.45 -19.93
N ASN A 690 -16.58 -21.31 -20.09
CA ASN A 690 -17.22 -19.99 -20.11
C ASN A 690 -18.06 -19.89 -21.37
N ALA A 691 -19.35 -19.61 -21.25
CA ALA A 691 -20.26 -19.49 -22.39
C ALA A 691 -19.84 -18.30 -23.28
N THR A 692 -19.50 -18.61 -24.52
CA THR A 692 -19.22 -17.58 -25.53
C THR A 692 -20.40 -17.52 -26.52
N PHE A 693 -20.64 -16.31 -27.02
CA PHE A 693 -21.70 -16.03 -27.98
C PHE A 693 -21.10 -15.45 -29.26
N THR A 694 -21.72 -15.74 -30.40
CA THR A 694 -21.34 -15.09 -31.66
C THR A 694 -22.27 -13.93 -31.95
N TRP A 695 -21.72 -12.74 -32.16
CA TRP A 695 -22.45 -11.58 -32.58
C TRP A 695 -21.76 -10.88 -33.77
N ARG A 696 -22.43 -10.81 -34.92
CA ARG A 696 -21.90 -10.20 -36.15
C ARG A 696 -20.46 -10.64 -36.50
N GLY A 697 -20.16 -11.93 -36.32
CA GLY A 697 -18.87 -12.53 -36.60
C GLY A 697 -17.79 -12.30 -35.55
N ALA A 698 -18.12 -11.61 -34.46
CA ALA A 698 -17.26 -11.48 -33.27
C ALA A 698 -17.64 -12.52 -32.20
N THR A 699 -16.67 -12.89 -31.35
CA THR A 699 -16.90 -13.70 -30.16
C THR A 699 -17.08 -12.79 -28.95
N VAL A 700 -18.22 -12.94 -28.28
CA VAL A 700 -18.60 -12.13 -27.10
C VAL A 700 -18.85 -13.04 -25.90
N LYS A 701 -18.48 -12.63 -24.73
CA LYS A 701 -18.73 -13.34 -23.46
C LYS A 701 -19.01 -12.38 -22.31
N ASN A 702 -19.36 -12.93 -21.16
CA ASN A 702 -19.39 -12.18 -19.92
C ASN A 702 -17.96 -11.81 -19.46
N ILE A 703 -17.82 -10.74 -18.69
CA ILE A 703 -16.58 -10.49 -17.94
C ILE A 703 -16.59 -11.42 -16.74
N GLU A 704 -15.50 -12.11 -16.53
CA GLU A 704 -15.41 -13.12 -15.47
C GLU A 704 -14.12 -12.97 -14.67
N GLY A 705 -14.30 -12.71 -13.39
CA GLY A 705 -13.24 -12.66 -12.41
C GLY A 705 -12.32 -11.44 -12.50
N LEU A 706 -11.45 -11.39 -11.52
CA LEU A 706 -10.54 -10.27 -11.31
C LEU A 706 -9.62 -10.00 -12.51
N GLY A 707 -9.13 -11.05 -13.18
CA GLY A 707 -8.19 -10.91 -14.30
C GLY A 707 -8.76 -10.14 -15.47
N GLU A 708 -9.98 -10.46 -15.90
CA GLU A 708 -10.62 -9.76 -17.03
C GLU A 708 -11.10 -8.35 -16.63
N ARG A 709 -11.59 -8.19 -15.39
CA ARG A 709 -11.92 -6.88 -14.84
C ARG A 709 -10.69 -5.97 -14.85
N SER A 710 -9.56 -6.45 -14.34
CA SER A 710 -8.28 -5.75 -14.36
C SER A 710 -7.83 -5.44 -15.80
N ALA A 711 -7.82 -6.43 -16.70
CA ALA A 711 -7.35 -6.25 -18.06
C ALA A 711 -8.19 -5.25 -18.87
N THR A 712 -9.48 -5.12 -18.56
CA THR A 712 -10.38 -4.14 -19.19
C THR A 712 -10.36 -2.78 -18.48
N GLY A 713 -10.00 -2.74 -17.20
CA GLY A 713 -10.04 -1.53 -16.36
C GLY A 713 -11.45 -1.18 -15.88
N LEU A 714 -12.36 -2.14 -15.84
CA LEU A 714 -13.73 -1.94 -15.37
C LEU A 714 -13.85 -2.03 -13.85
N PRO A 715 -14.78 -1.29 -13.24
CA PRO A 715 -15.00 -1.33 -11.80
C PRO A 715 -15.73 -2.60 -11.33
N ASP A 716 -16.44 -3.25 -12.24
CA ASP A 716 -17.26 -4.44 -11.97
C ASP A 716 -17.26 -5.41 -13.17
N GLU A 717 -18.00 -6.50 -13.06
CA GLU A 717 -18.13 -7.53 -14.12
C GLU A 717 -19.30 -7.27 -15.08
N GLN A 718 -19.86 -6.05 -15.11
CA GLN A 718 -20.96 -5.72 -16.00
C GLN A 718 -20.50 -5.37 -17.40
N GLY A 719 -21.28 -5.78 -18.40
CA GLY A 719 -21.04 -5.52 -19.81
C GLY A 719 -20.88 -6.78 -20.64
N ALA A 720 -20.73 -6.58 -21.95
CA ALA A 720 -20.50 -7.64 -22.92
C ALA A 720 -19.09 -7.51 -23.50
N TYR A 721 -18.22 -8.46 -23.20
CA TYR A 721 -16.79 -8.44 -23.55
C TYR A 721 -16.53 -9.08 -24.93
N PHE A 722 -15.96 -8.32 -25.85
CA PHE A 722 -15.57 -8.76 -27.19
C PHE A 722 -14.19 -9.41 -27.17
N VAL A 723 -14.15 -10.71 -26.95
CA VAL A 723 -12.90 -11.48 -26.83
C VAL A 723 -12.13 -11.54 -28.15
N LYS A 724 -12.87 -11.66 -29.27
CA LYS A 724 -12.28 -11.75 -30.60
C LYS A 724 -13.18 -11.03 -31.65
N VAL A 725 -12.58 -10.10 -32.37
CA VAL A 725 -13.25 -9.38 -33.48
C VAL A 725 -12.39 -9.55 -34.72
N PRO A 726 -12.71 -10.53 -35.59
CA PRO A 726 -11.98 -10.74 -36.85
C PRO A 726 -12.10 -9.49 -37.75
N GLU A 727 -11.00 -9.08 -38.39
CA GLU A 727 -10.92 -7.86 -39.20
C GLU A 727 -11.98 -7.75 -40.30
N LYS A 728 -12.40 -8.88 -40.92
CA LYS A 728 -13.40 -8.92 -41.95
C LYS A 728 -14.83 -9.10 -41.43
N SER A 729 -15.04 -9.15 -40.12
CA SER A 729 -16.36 -9.33 -39.49
C SER A 729 -17.25 -8.10 -39.65
N GLU A 730 -18.57 -8.29 -39.63
CA GLU A 730 -19.51 -7.19 -39.55
C GLU A 730 -19.35 -6.35 -38.31
N ALA A 731 -18.95 -6.95 -37.21
CA ALA A 731 -18.58 -6.22 -35.96
C ALA A 731 -17.42 -5.26 -36.22
N ALA A 732 -16.34 -5.71 -36.90
CA ALA A 732 -15.19 -4.86 -37.21
C ALA A 732 -15.56 -3.70 -38.15
N LYS A 733 -16.42 -3.94 -39.14
CA LYS A 733 -16.94 -2.90 -40.05
C LYS A 733 -17.72 -1.80 -39.29
N ASN A 734 -18.38 -2.17 -38.19
CA ASN A 734 -19.08 -1.25 -37.32
C ASN A 734 -18.16 -0.62 -36.22
N GLY A 735 -16.85 -0.80 -36.33
CA GLY A 735 -15.88 -0.13 -35.46
C GLY A 735 -15.53 -0.87 -34.15
N PHE A 736 -16.09 -2.05 -33.91
CA PHE A 736 -15.72 -2.88 -32.78
C PHE A 736 -14.30 -3.44 -32.92
N LYS A 737 -13.66 -3.65 -31.78
CA LYS A 737 -12.30 -4.22 -31.66
C LYS A 737 -12.26 -5.28 -30.58
N THR A 738 -11.30 -6.20 -30.68
CA THR A 738 -10.96 -7.11 -29.61
C THR A 738 -10.60 -6.32 -28.37
N GLY A 739 -11.17 -6.67 -27.23
CA GLY A 739 -10.98 -5.98 -25.94
C GLY A 739 -12.04 -4.94 -25.63
N ASP A 740 -13.01 -4.68 -26.50
CA ASP A 740 -14.14 -3.79 -26.21
C ASP A 740 -15.10 -4.41 -25.21
N VAL A 741 -15.72 -3.57 -24.38
CA VAL A 741 -16.84 -3.96 -23.53
C VAL A 741 -18.02 -3.04 -23.78
N VAL A 742 -19.16 -3.61 -24.16
CA VAL A 742 -20.39 -2.84 -24.33
C VAL A 742 -21.07 -2.66 -22.99
N LEU A 743 -21.31 -1.40 -22.60
CA LEU A 743 -21.92 -1.00 -21.34
C LEU A 743 -23.39 -0.59 -21.47
N LYS A 744 -23.78 -0.07 -22.66
CA LYS A 744 -25.18 0.30 -22.94
C LYS A 744 -25.56 0.04 -24.41
N VAL A 745 -26.83 -0.21 -24.63
CA VAL A 745 -27.48 -0.18 -25.93
C VAL A 745 -28.59 0.87 -25.83
N GLU A 746 -28.49 1.94 -26.63
CA GLU A 746 -29.33 3.13 -26.48
C GLU A 746 -29.23 3.65 -25.05
N THR A 747 -30.34 3.68 -24.31
CA THR A 747 -30.39 4.10 -22.89
C THR A 747 -30.24 2.95 -21.90
N ASP A 748 -30.32 1.71 -22.37
CA ASP A 748 -30.41 0.52 -21.53
C ASP A 748 -29.01 0.00 -21.15
N LYS A 749 -28.76 -0.23 -19.86
CA LYS A 749 -27.51 -0.80 -19.35
C LYS A 749 -27.39 -2.27 -19.72
N VAL A 750 -26.19 -2.68 -20.09
CA VAL A 750 -25.84 -4.07 -20.41
C VAL A 750 -25.18 -4.70 -19.18
N LYS A 751 -25.76 -5.76 -18.63
CA LYS A 751 -25.21 -6.50 -17.49
C LYS A 751 -24.29 -7.65 -17.89
N ASN A 752 -24.55 -8.27 -19.06
CA ASN A 752 -23.82 -9.43 -19.55
C ASN A 752 -23.99 -9.58 -21.09
N ALA A 753 -23.26 -10.52 -21.68
CA ALA A 753 -23.25 -10.77 -23.13
C ALA A 753 -24.61 -11.15 -23.69
N LEU A 754 -25.38 -11.97 -22.99
CA LEU A 754 -26.71 -12.39 -23.46
C LEU A 754 -27.70 -11.20 -23.46
N GLU A 755 -27.63 -10.36 -22.43
CA GLU A 755 -28.44 -9.16 -22.33
C GLU A 755 -28.09 -8.14 -23.43
N TYR A 756 -26.78 -7.99 -23.76
CA TYR A 756 -26.36 -7.19 -24.91
C TYR A 756 -27.03 -7.64 -26.18
N ILE A 757 -26.96 -8.94 -26.48
CA ILE A 757 -27.57 -9.50 -27.70
C ILE A 757 -29.07 -9.26 -27.70
N ARG A 758 -29.75 -9.48 -26.58
CA ARG A 758 -31.19 -9.25 -26.42
C ARG A 758 -31.58 -7.78 -26.64
N LEU A 759 -30.88 -6.87 -25.96
CA LEU A 759 -31.13 -5.42 -26.07
C LEU A 759 -30.85 -4.93 -27.51
N TYR A 760 -29.77 -5.40 -28.15
CA TYR A 760 -29.49 -5.07 -29.52
C TYR A 760 -30.61 -5.55 -30.45
N GLN A 761 -31.10 -6.76 -30.27
CA GLN A 761 -32.23 -7.32 -31.07
C GLN A 761 -33.53 -6.50 -30.89
N GLN A 762 -33.82 -6.02 -29.70
CA GLN A 762 -34.98 -5.15 -29.43
C GLN A 762 -34.94 -3.84 -30.23
N HIS A 763 -33.76 -3.33 -30.52
CA HIS A 763 -33.55 -2.11 -31.30
C HIS A 763 -33.18 -2.37 -32.77
N ALA A 764 -33.11 -3.62 -33.22
CA ALA A 764 -32.69 -4.00 -34.58
C ALA A 764 -33.64 -3.51 -35.71
N TRP A 765 -34.81 -3.02 -35.39
CA TRP A 765 -35.70 -2.36 -36.31
C TRP A 765 -35.21 -0.97 -36.76
N LYS A 766 -34.33 -0.32 -35.98
CA LYS A 766 -33.67 0.94 -36.33
C LYS A 766 -32.61 0.72 -37.43
N GLN A 767 -32.39 1.73 -38.27
CA GLN A 767 -31.27 1.72 -39.23
C GLN A 767 -29.90 1.84 -38.53
N GLU A 768 -29.88 2.55 -37.41
CA GLU A 768 -28.70 2.78 -36.61
C GLU A 768 -29.06 2.59 -35.13
N VAL A 769 -28.19 1.88 -34.40
CA VAL A 769 -28.31 1.62 -32.97
C VAL A 769 -27.08 2.17 -32.27
N LYS A 770 -27.26 3.02 -31.27
CA LYS A 770 -26.20 3.57 -30.48
C LYS A 770 -25.77 2.58 -29.37
N VAL A 771 -24.48 2.39 -29.21
CA VAL A 771 -23.92 1.56 -28.14
C VAL A 771 -22.80 2.31 -27.43
N GLU A 772 -22.82 2.31 -26.10
CA GLU A 772 -21.70 2.80 -25.29
C GLU A 772 -20.69 1.68 -25.13
N VAL A 773 -19.48 1.91 -25.60
CA VAL A 773 -18.36 0.95 -25.58
C VAL A 773 -17.26 1.47 -24.67
N PHE A 774 -16.75 0.63 -23.81
CA PHE A 774 -15.56 0.90 -22.99
C PHE A 774 -14.33 0.30 -23.67
N ARG A 775 -13.37 1.15 -24.04
CA ARG A 775 -12.12 0.81 -24.72
C ARG A 775 -10.98 1.69 -24.20
N ASN A 776 -9.82 1.11 -23.94
CA ASN A 776 -8.66 1.83 -23.38
C ASN A 776 -9.02 2.62 -22.12
N GLN A 777 -9.80 2.01 -21.27
CA GLN A 777 -10.30 2.56 -20.00
C GLN A 777 -11.12 3.87 -20.13
N GLN A 778 -11.71 4.10 -21.27
CA GLN A 778 -12.60 5.24 -21.54
C GLN A 778 -13.90 4.78 -22.23
N PRO A 779 -15.06 5.30 -21.80
CA PRO A 779 -16.31 5.08 -22.54
C PRO A 779 -16.36 5.98 -23.78
N PHE A 780 -16.95 5.48 -24.84
CA PHE A 780 -17.29 6.24 -26.05
C PHE A 780 -18.49 5.62 -26.76
N GLU A 781 -19.16 6.39 -27.59
CA GLU A 781 -20.34 5.94 -28.33
C GLU A 781 -19.94 5.39 -29.73
N LEU A 782 -20.43 4.21 -30.07
CA LEU A 782 -20.43 3.67 -31.44
C LEU A 782 -21.84 3.68 -31.99
N THR A 783 -21.98 4.01 -33.29
CA THR A 783 -23.22 3.83 -34.03
C THR A 783 -23.11 2.56 -34.87
N VAL A 784 -23.89 1.56 -34.54
CA VAL A 784 -23.96 0.28 -35.23
C VAL A 784 -24.96 0.37 -36.36
N LYS A 785 -24.49 0.25 -37.59
CA LYS A 785 -25.34 0.25 -38.80
C LYS A 785 -25.81 -1.16 -39.13
N LYS A 786 -26.97 -1.21 -39.78
CA LYS A 786 -27.58 -2.47 -40.22
C LYS A 786 -26.74 -3.18 -41.27
#